data_ad62ba9d2abcc438e12e4f3b81ea0ac0
#
_entry.id   ad62ba9d2abcc438e12e4f3b81ea0ac0
#
_cell.length_a   1.000
_cell.length_b   1.000
_cell.length_c   1.000
_cell.angle_alpha   90.00
_cell.angle_beta   90.00
_cell.angle_gamma   90.00
#
_symmetry.space_group_name_H-M   'P 1'
#
loop_
_entity.id
_entity.type
_entity.pdbx_description
1 polymer ?
#
loop_
_entity_poly.entity_id
_entity_poly.type
_entity_poly.pdbx_seq_one_letter_code
_entity_poly.pdbx_strand_id
1 'polypeptide(L)'
;MSKNRLISCVVIVAVVLSLVSFTSVKKVSAANEWSQFNSISLAKSYKTIGQSNPCITQKFNADPCAMEYNGRVYVYTTNDGDATNSVSGENNYSKINEINIMSSSDMVNWTDHGSVKVAGSNGAAKWSGNSWAPTACHKTINGKEKFFLYFANNANGIGVLTSDSPTGPWVDPIGKPLVSRSTANCSNVTWLFDPAVLVDSDGTGYLYFGGGVPTGQNANPKTARVVKLGSDMTSLAGTPEVIDAPYMFEDSGINKVGNTYYYSYCTNWSNGFMGSAKIAYMTSSSPMGPFTYKGTCLDNPGSFLGTTGNNHHSIFTLNGKSYIVYHAEWLNRQMYGSQKGYRTTHMNEISIGNDTISNAKGDLAGVTQIKNLNAYQSNEAETMAWQGGVVVSNVGIYGNTKVEMNRGDWIGVSNVDFSSGAASISIKVASNSGAIIKICTGSASGDAVAYVTVPATGSNSNFKNVSVNISNLSGTKNLFFVASGDCAIDSWQFSKSASSNTTSTTVQGNDVYLSDGWYYIKNVNAQKYLQVTNNYGTGGQNVEFGTGTGVQGQKWYLKNLGNGYVTLKSALGEYMLDVACAKNDNRTNIQIYNAYSGDAQQFKLKTSSTNGAYIVATKCSNLTKVLDDYNFGKSDGTNVCQWTYGGYSNQQWIFEHTDEKVDSEISSTTTNKELKLDYTINNWGSGYQVTFKIYNNTSADISGWTLKIKKSDINIVSNWSVDVKEEGDYYVITPLSYNSLIGKGNSINFGIQGTGSIGSSLNYILS
;
A
#
# COMPACT_ATOMS: atom_id res chain seq x y z
N MET A 1 12.63 -96.08 19.33
CA MET A 1 13.90 -95.38 19.16
C MET A 1 13.65 -93.93 18.95
N SER A 2 13.69 -93.23 19.96
CA SER A 2 14.46 -92.07 20.34
C SER A 2 14.64 -90.98 19.29
N LYS A 3 14.27 -89.79 19.61
CA LYS A 3 15.14 -88.66 19.83
C LYS A 3 14.35 -87.39 20.17
N ASN A 4 14.65 -86.86 21.31
CA ASN A 4 14.31 -85.51 21.79
C ASN A 4 14.81 -84.41 20.85
N ARG A 5 14.04 -83.39 20.62
CA ARG A 5 14.51 -82.11 20.09
C ARG A 5 14.14 -81.01 21.07
N LEU A 6 15.19 -80.37 21.57
CA LEU A 6 15.12 -79.07 22.23
C LEU A 6 14.61 -78.04 21.23
N ILE A 7 13.61 -77.26 21.67
CA ILE A 7 13.17 -76.09 20.95
C ILE A 7 13.87 -74.88 21.61
N SER A 8 14.81 -74.26 20.85
CA SER A 8 15.33 -72.93 21.15
C SER A 8 14.40 -71.87 20.64
N CYS A 9 13.85 -71.03 21.50
CA CYS A 9 13.14 -69.84 21.15
C CYS A 9 14.12 -68.79 20.64
N VAL A 10 14.09 -68.48 19.38
CA VAL A 10 14.72 -67.30 18.75
C VAL A 10 13.66 -66.22 18.68
N VAL A 11 13.81 -65.16 19.49
CA VAL A 11 13.02 -63.94 19.37
C VAL A 11 13.54 -63.16 18.17
N ILE A 12 12.77 -63.12 17.09
CA ILE A 12 13.03 -62.28 15.95
C ILE A 12 12.43 -60.92 16.25
N VAL A 13 13.28 -59.94 16.58
CA VAL A 13 12.90 -58.50 16.57
C VAL A 13 12.84 -58.06 15.13
N ALA A 14 11.64 -57.94 14.59
CA ALA A 14 11.41 -57.32 13.31
C ALA A 14 11.60 -55.80 13.41
N VAL A 15 12.75 -55.29 13.05
CA VAL A 15 13.00 -53.86 12.79
C VAL A 15 12.32 -53.53 11.48
N VAL A 16 11.18 -52.84 11.54
CA VAL A 16 10.53 -52.26 10.37
C VAL A 16 11.40 -51.04 9.95
N LEU A 17 12.33 -51.24 9.04
CA LEU A 17 12.95 -50.14 8.27
C LEU A 17 11.88 -49.63 7.32
N SER A 18 11.27 -48.49 7.63
CA SER A 18 10.57 -47.66 6.66
C SER A 18 11.58 -47.20 5.61
N LEU A 19 11.58 -47.84 4.45
CA LEU A 19 12.25 -47.32 3.26
C LEU A 19 11.60 -45.97 2.89
N VAL A 20 12.18 -44.88 3.43
CA VAL A 20 12.01 -43.58 2.81
C VAL A 20 12.71 -43.64 1.49
N SER A 21 11.94 -43.79 0.41
CA SER A 21 12.41 -43.65 -0.95
C SER A 21 12.96 -42.24 -1.08
N PHE A 22 14.26 -42.07 -0.88
CA PHE A 22 14.98 -40.92 -1.41
C PHE A 22 14.87 -41.03 -2.94
N THR A 23 13.85 -40.40 -3.51
CA THR A 23 13.91 -40.03 -4.91
C THR A 23 15.14 -39.12 -5.00
N SER A 24 16.21 -39.65 -5.60
CA SER A 24 17.33 -38.85 -6.00
C SER A 24 16.79 -37.67 -6.79
N VAL A 25 16.75 -36.48 -6.16
CA VAL A 25 16.62 -35.24 -6.89
C VAL A 25 17.83 -35.25 -7.82
N LYS A 26 17.58 -35.57 -9.11
CA LYS A 26 18.57 -35.38 -10.14
C LYS A 26 19.09 -33.96 -9.98
N LYS A 27 20.33 -33.82 -9.58
CA LYS A 27 21.09 -32.57 -9.72
C LYS A 27 21.12 -32.27 -11.22
N VAL A 28 20.07 -31.64 -11.73
CA VAL A 28 20.12 -31.04 -13.07
C VAL A 28 21.20 -29.98 -12.96
N SER A 29 22.25 -30.13 -13.73
CA SER A 29 23.37 -29.19 -13.70
C SER A 29 22.81 -27.80 -14.00
N ALA A 30 23.16 -26.79 -13.20
CA ALA A 30 22.68 -25.43 -13.33
C ALA A 30 22.76 -24.88 -14.78
N ALA A 31 23.70 -25.38 -15.59
CA ALA A 31 23.84 -25.05 -17.00
C ALA A 31 22.65 -25.44 -17.89
N ASN A 32 21.81 -26.42 -17.50
CA ASN A 32 20.67 -26.87 -18.32
C ASN A 32 19.35 -26.14 -18.00
N GLU A 33 19.15 -25.65 -16.78
CA GLU A 33 17.90 -24.94 -16.40
C GLU A 33 17.82 -23.58 -17.08
N TRP A 34 18.94 -22.91 -17.32
CA TRP A 34 19.05 -21.55 -17.86
C TRP A 34 19.04 -21.53 -19.37
N SER A 35 19.39 -22.67 -20.02
CA SER A 35 19.36 -22.80 -21.48
C SER A 35 17.95 -22.58 -22.07
N GLN A 36 16.89 -22.76 -21.31
CA GLN A 36 15.53 -22.48 -21.76
C GLN A 36 15.31 -21.03 -22.23
N PHE A 37 16.06 -20.06 -21.64
CA PHE A 37 15.98 -18.65 -22.06
C PHE A 37 16.52 -18.40 -23.47
N ASN A 38 17.34 -19.28 -24.02
CA ASN A 38 17.82 -19.21 -25.42
C ASN A 38 16.69 -19.48 -26.44
N SER A 39 15.61 -20.14 -26.01
CA SER A 39 14.46 -20.52 -26.86
C SER A 39 13.18 -19.79 -26.48
N ILE A 40 13.19 -18.88 -25.51
CA ILE A 40 12.04 -18.08 -25.13
C ILE A 40 11.85 -16.96 -26.15
N SER A 41 10.69 -16.95 -26.80
CA SER A 41 10.22 -15.78 -27.55
C SER A 41 9.73 -14.73 -26.58
N LEU A 42 10.34 -13.56 -26.56
CA LEU A 42 9.93 -12.46 -25.71
C LEU A 42 8.57 -11.90 -26.19
N ALA A 43 7.72 -11.59 -25.25
CA ALA A 43 6.46 -10.89 -25.53
C ALA A 43 6.74 -9.51 -26.14
N LYS A 44 5.89 -9.10 -27.08
CA LYS A 44 6.03 -7.84 -27.80
C LYS A 44 5.82 -6.67 -26.88
N SER A 45 6.74 -5.71 -26.90
CA SER A 45 6.53 -4.37 -26.32
C SER A 45 6.05 -3.43 -27.41
N TYR A 46 5.17 -2.53 -27.01
CA TYR A 46 4.68 -1.44 -27.88
C TYR A 46 5.42 -0.13 -27.63
N LYS A 47 6.27 -0.07 -26.61
CA LYS A 47 7.13 1.07 -26.29
C LYS A 47 8.59 0.60 -26.30
N THR A 48 9.46 1.27 -27.07
CA THR A 48 10.89 0.92 -27.19
C THR A 48 11.72 1.61 -26.11
N ILE A 49 12.89 1.05 -25.83
CA ILE A 49 13.86 1.65 -24.91
C ILE A 49 14.23 3.06 -25.42
N GLY A 50 14.19 4.05 -24.54
CA GLY A 50 14.39 5.46 -24.87
C GLY A 50 13.11 6.25 -25.16
N GLN A 51 11.97 5.56 -25.28
CA GLN A 51 10.66 6.22 -25.30
C GLN A 51 10.05 6.23 -23.90
N SER A 52 9.42 7.35 -23.52
CA SER A 52 8.63 7.46 -22.29
C SER A 52 7.12 7.56 -22.55
N ASN A 53 6.71 7.75 -23.80
CA ASN A 53 5.31 7.70 -24.22
C ASN A 53 4.93 6.40 -24.95
N PRO A 54 3.71 5.89 -24.73
CA PRO A 54 2.76 6.27 -23.67
C PRO A 54 3.32 5.97 -22.27
N CYS A 55 2.79 6.62 -21.22
CA CYS A 55 3.28 6.47 -19.85
C CYS A 55 3.32 5.00 -19.42
N ILE A 56 2.20 4.28 -19.59
CA ILE A 56 2.10 2.82 -19.38
C ILE A 56 1.48 2.14 -20.60
N THR A 57 1.72 0.85 -20.79
CA THR A 57 1.24 0.09 -21.96
C THR A 57 0.49 -1.21 -21.63
N GLN A 58 0.31 -1.53 -20.36
CA GLN A 58 -0.47 -2.69 -19.89
C GLN A 58 -1.95 -2.38 -19.71
N LYS A 59 -2.34 -1.10 -19.70
CA LYS A 59 -3.72 -0.62 -19.58
C LYS A 59 -4.00 0.50 -20.56
N PHE A 60 -5.27 0.60 -20.98
CA PHE A 60 -5.80 1.77 -21.63
C PHE A 60 -6.30 2.75 -20.57
N ASN A 61 -5.83 3.99 -20.64
CA ASN A 61 -6.07 5.03 -19.66
C ASN A 61 -6.27 6.37 -20.36
N ALA A 62 -7.49 6.87 -20.25
CA ALA A 62 -7.96 8.05 -20.94
C ALA A 62 -8.15 9.24 -19.99
N ASP A 63 -8.38 10.42 -20.57
CA ASP A 63 -8.79 11.65 -19.88
C ASP A 63 -7.90 11.92 -18.63
N PRO A 64 -6.57 12.06 -18.80
CA PRO A 64 -5.64 12.09 -17.70
C PRO A 64 -5.69 13.41 -16.92
N CYS A 65 -5.75 13.32 -15.59
CA CYS A 65 -5.50 14.43 -14.70
C CYS A 65 -4.28 14.14 -13.83
N ALA A 66 -3.33 15.07 -13.80
CA ALA A 66 -2.10 14.95 -13.00
C ALA A 66 -2.15 15.83 -11.76
N MET A 67 -1.75 15.26 -10.62
CA MET A 67 -1.61 15.92 -9.33
C MET A 67 -0.20 15.68 -8.78
N GLU A 68 0.55 16.74 -8.48
CA GLU A 68 1.80 16.64 -7.76
C GLU A 68 1.53 16.51 -6.26
N TYR A 69 2.22 15.61 -5.59
CA TYR A 69 2.21 15.50 -4.15
C TYR A 69 3.52 14.89 -3.64
N ASN A 70 4.22 15.61 -2.75
CA ASN A 70 5.48 15.19 -2.12
C ASN A 70 6.58 14.75 -3.13
N GLY A 71 6.75 15.51 -4.21
CA GLY A 71 7.77 15.25 -5.23
C GLY A 71 7.47 14.04 -6.12
N ARG A 72 6.22 13.59 -6.13
CA ARG A 72 5.70 12.53 -6.98
C ARG A 72 4.46 13.01 -7.73
N VAL A 73 4.35 12.67 -8.99
CA VAL A 73 3.15 12.92 -9.77
C VAL A 73 2.24 11.70 -9.73
N TYR A 74 0.96 11.93 -9.45
CA TYR A 74 -0.13 10.95 -9.53
C TYR A 74 -1.01 11.33 -10.71
N VAL A 75 -1.31 10.36 -11.57
CA VAL A 75 -2.17 10.55 -12.72
C VAL A 75 -3.40 9.66 -12.57
N TYR A 76 -4.56 10.29 -12.58
CA TYR A 76 -5.87 9.64 -12.49
C TYR A 76 -6.49 9.64 -13.89
N THR A 77 -7.03 8.50 -14.31
CA THR A 77 -7.51 8.35 -15.68
C THR A 77 -8.82 7.55 -15.75
N THR A 78 -9.63 7.83 -16.73
CA THR A 78 -10.74 6.95 -17.12
C THR A 78 -10.19 5.57 -17.48
N ASN A 79 -10.76 4.50 -16.93
CA ASN A 79 -10.34 3.13 -17.21
C ASN A 79 -11.00 2.63 -18.51
N ASP A 80 -10.28 2.71 -19.61
CA ASP A 80 -10.72 2.14 -20.91
C ASP A 80 -10.50 0.60 -20.96
N GLY A 81 -9.87 -0.01 -19.97
CA GLY A 81 -9.64 -1.45 -19.84
C GLY A 81 -8.18 -1.88 -19.90
N ASP A 82 -7.95 -3.17 -19.75
CA ASP A 82 -6.61 -3.75 -19.85
C ASP A 82 -6.17 -3.85 -21.31
N ALA A 83 -4.92 -3.50 -21.59
CA ALA A 83 -4.32 -3.57 -22.92
C ALA A 83 -3.87 -5.01 -23.24
N THR A 84 -4.83 -5.88 -23.44
CA THR A 84 -4.63 -7.30 -23.78
C THR A 84 -4.92 -7.57 -25.24
N ASN A 85 -4.40 -8.68 -25.78
CA ASN A 85 -4.67 -9.11 -27.16
C ASN A 85 -6.12 -9.62 -27.37
N SER A 86 -6.94 -9.67 -26.35
CA SER A 86 -8.31 -10.23 -26.38
C SER A 86 -9.40 -9.21 -26.65
N VAL A 87 -9.09 -7.91 -26.80
CA VAL A 87 -10.09 -6.87 -27.10
C VAL A 87 -10.60 -7.03 -28.51
N SER A 88 -11.86 -7.44 -28.69
CA SER A 88 -12.46 -7.77 -29.99
C SER A 88 -13.35 -6.67 -30.61
N GLY A 89 -13.81 -5.71 -29.81
CA GLY A 89 -14.77 -4.68 -30.22
C GLY A 89 -14.30 -3.26 -30.02
N GLU A 90 -15.15 -2.30 -30.31
CA GLU A 90 -14.97 -0.89 -29.96
C GLU A 90 -15.17 -0.68 -28.44
N ASN A 91 -14.51 0.31 -27.89
CA ASN A 91 -14.68 0.70 -26.49
C ASN A 91 -16.12 1.17 -26.24
N ASN A 92 -16.71 0.64 -25.18
CA ASN A 92 -18.05 1.03 -24.78
C ASN A 92 -18.01 1.96 -23.55
N TYR A 93 -17.93 3.24 -23.79
CA TYR A 93 -17.84 4.26 -22.74
C TYR A 93 -18.99 4.18 -21.72
N SER A 94 -20.19 3.72 -22.13
CA SER A 94 -21.32 3.59 -21.20
C SER A 94 -21.13 2.55 -20.09
N LYS A 95 -20.11 1.70 -20.20
CA LYS A 95 -19.77 0.68 -19.20
C LYS A 95 -18.60 1.06 -18.29
N ILE A 96 -17.96 2.19 -18.55
CA ILE A 96 -16.80 2.64 -17.78
C ILE A 96 -17.27 3.14 -16.40
N ASN A 97 -16.81 2.47 -15.35
CA ASN A 97 -17.18 2.74 -13.96
C ASN A 97 -15.98 2.68 -12.98
N GLU A 98 -14.77 2.61 -13.52
CA GLU A 98 -13.51 2.58 -12.76
C GLU A 98 -12.57 3.70 -13.19
N ILE A 99 -11.71 4.12 -12.27
CA ILE A 99 -10.63 5.09 -12.50
C ILE A 99 -9.30 4.39 -12.22
N ASN A 100 -8.37 4.44 -13.19
CA ASN A 100 -7.00 3.98 -12.98
C ASN A 100 -6.19 5.04 -12.26
N ILE A 101 -5.24 4.59 -11.43
CA ILE A 101 -4.27 5.46 -10.76
C ILE A 101 -2.88 4.97 -11.09
N MET A 102 -2.03 5.85 -11.62
CA MET A 102 -0.61 5.59 -11.79
C MET A 102 0.21 6.75 -11.22
N SER A 103 1.46 6.49 -10.82
CA SER A 103 2.30 7.55 -10.29
C SER A 103 3.77 7.36 -10.64
N SER A 104 4.50 8.45 -10.68
CA SER A 104 5.95 8.44 -10.92
C SER A 104 6.67 9.49 -10.10
N SER A 105 7.86 9.16 -9.61
CA SER A 105 8.75 10.12 -8.98
C SER A 105 9.91 10.54 -9.89
N ASP A 106 10.04 9.91 -11.07
CA ASP A 106 11.12 10.15 -12.02
C ASP A 106 10.63 10.44 -13.45
N MET A 107 9.31 10.39 -13.69
CA MET A 107 8.61 10.72 -14.94
C MET A 107 8.69 9.67 -16.04
N VAL A 108 9.44 8.58 -15.84
CA VAL A 108 9.64 7.51 -16.84
C VAL A 108 9.25 6.14 -16.30
N ASN A 109 9.62 5.81 -15.06
CA ASN A 109 9.16 4.61 -14.38
C ASN A 109 7.83 4.93 -13.68
N TRP A 110 6.77 4.28 -14.12
CA TRP A 110 5.41 4.49 -13.62
C TRP A 110 4.97 3.30 -12.78
N THR A 111 4.51 3.58 -11.56
CA THR A 111 3.85 2.60 -10.70
C THR A 111 2.37 2.53 -11.06
N ASP A 112 1.89 1.39 -11.48
CA ASP A 112 0.46 1.12 -11.71
C ASP A 112 -0.19 0.69 -10.38
N HIS A 113 -1.02 1.55 -9.79
CA HIS A 113 -1.73 1.28 -8.54
C HIS A 113 -3.06 0.52 -8.73
N GLY A 114 -3.30 0.03 -9.94
CA GLY A 114 -4.57 -0.62 -10.27
C GLY A 114 -5.69 0.37 -10.54
N SER A 115 -6.92 -0.13 -10.51
CA SER A 115 -8.13 0.66 -10.70
C SER A 115 -9.00 0.71 -9.45
N VAL A 116 -9.68 1.83 -9.28
CA VAL A 116 -10.66 2.07 -8.22
C VAL A 116 -12.05 1.91 -8.78
N LYS A 117 -12.88 1.06 -8.16
CA LYS A 117 -14.31 0.95 -8.49
C LYS A 117 -15.04 2.18 -7.95
N VAL A 118 -15.33 3.12 -8.83
CA VAL A 118 -15.97 4.41 -8.48
C VAL A 118 -17.49 4.31 -8.57
N ALA A 119 -18.03 3.84 -9.68
CA ALA A 119 -19.46 3.84 -9.97
C ALA A 119 -20.08 2.44 -9.90
N GLY A 120 -21.41 2.37 -9.81
CA GLY A 120 -22.19 1.14 -9.75
C GLY A 120 -22.35 0.59 -8.32
N SER A 121 -23.12 -0.49 -8.18
CA SER A 121 -23.51 -1.08 -6.89
C SER A 121 -22.33 -1.48 -5.98
N ASN A 122 -21.20 -1.84 -6.60
CA ASN A 122 -19.95 -2.22 -5.92
C ASN A 122 -18.90 -1.09 -5.89
N GLY A 123 -19.24 0.09 -6.43
CA GLY A 123 -18.38 1.26 -6.42
C GLY A 123 -18.51 2.10 -5.16
N ALA A 124 -17.57 3.03 -4.97
CA ALA A 124 -17.61 4.00 -3.88
C ALA A 124 -18.86 4.91 -3.98
N ALA A 125 -19.19 5.41 -5.17
CA ALA A 125 -20.36 6.24 -5.46
C ALA A 125 -21.48 5.36 -6.07
N LYS A 126 -22.23 4.66 -5.24
CA LYS A 126 -23.27 3.68 -5.64
C LYS A 126 -24.42 4.30 -6.47
N TRP A 127 -24.64 5.59 -6.37
CA TRP A 127 -25.65 6.33 -7.12
C TRP A 127 -25.26 6.59 -8.57
N SER A 128 -23.95 6.53 -8.87
CA SER A 128 -23.41 6.80 -10.20
C SER A 128 -23.42 5.55 -11.07
N GLY A 129 -23.69 5.70 -12.36
CA GLY A 129 -23.57 4.61 -13.35
C GLY A 129 -22.20 4.57 -14.06
N ASN A 130 -21.52 5.74 -14.13
CA ASN A 130 -20.24 5.89 -14.80
C ASN A 130 -19.25 6.71 -13.98
N SER A 131 -17.97 6.58 -14.33
CA SER A 131 -16.89 7.41 -13.80
C SER A 131 -15.92 7.78 -14.90
N TRP A 132 -16.17 8.93 -15.55
CA TRP A 132 -15.35 9.43 -16.65
C TRP A 132 -14.53 10.64 -16.21
N ALA A 133 -13.49 10.95 -16.97
CA ALA A 133 -12.70 12.16 -16.90
C ALA A 133 -12.45 12.65 -15.45
N PRO A 134 -11.64 11.92 -14.68
CA PRO A 134 -11.36 12.29 -13.30
C PRO A 134 -10.50 13.55 -13.20
N THR A 135 -10.69 14.31 -12.12
CA THR A 135 -9.73 15.33 -11.68
C THR A 135 -9.47 15.18 -10.19
N ALA A 136 -8.25 15.41 -9.75
CA ALA A 136 -7.88 15.25 -8.35
C ALA A 136 -7.11 16.45 -7.82
N CYS A 137 -7.31 16.72 -6.54
CA CYS A 137 -6.52 17.68 -5.77
C CYS A 137 -6.34 17.20 -4.34
N HIS A 138 -5.47 17.90 -3.62
CA HIS A 138 -5.32 17.71 -2.18
C HIS A 138 -5.41 19.05 -1.45
N LYS A 139 -5.78 18.99 -0.18
CA LYS A 139 -5.90 20.17 0.68
C LYS A 139 -5.77 19.77 2.14
N THR A 140 -5.00 20.55 2.90
CA THR A 140 -4.96 20.40 4.35
C THR A 140 -6.23 20.97 4.98
N ILE A 141 -7.03 20.12 5.65
CA ILE A 141 -8.23 20.50 6.37
C ILE A 141 -8.07 20.10 7.85
N ASN A 142 -8.20 21.06 8.78
CA ASN A 142 -8.01 20.83 10.21
C ASN A 142 -6.66 20.16 10.56
N GLY A 143 -5.59 20.56 9.87
CA GLY A 143 -4.23 20.04 10.07
C GLY A 143 -3.98 18.65 9.50
N LYS A 144 -4.92 18.08 8.76
CA LYS A 144 -4.78 16.78 8.08
C LYS A 144 -4.86 16.97 6.58
N GLU A 145 -3.95 16.32 5.86
CA GLU A 145 -4.01 16.26 4.41
C GLU A 145 -5.17 15.40 3.96
N LYS A 146 -5.97 15.89 3.01
CA LYS A 146 -7.10 15.21 2.40
C LYS A 146 -6.98 15.26 0.89
N PHE A 147 -7.38 14.17 0.25
CA PHE A 147 -7.39 14.03 -1.21
C PHE A 147 -8.85 13.99 -1.69
N PHE A 148 -9.09 14.65 -2.81
CA PHE A 148 -10.39 14.75 -3.43
C PHE A 148 -10.29 14.29 -4.89
N LEU A 149 -11.20 13.42 -5.30
CA LEU A 149 -11.29 12.88 -6.66
C LEU A 149 -12.69 13.19 -7.19
N TYR A 150 -12.76 14.12 -8.14
CA TYR A 150 -14.00 14.44 -8.83
C TYR A 150 -14.07 13.61 -10.11
N PHE A 151 -15.27 13.24 -10.52
CA PHE A 151 -15.50 12.43 -11.72
C PHE A 151 -16.84 12.77 -12.38
N ALA A 152 -16.95 12.52 -13.66
CA ALA A 152 -18.19 12.69 -14.40
C ALA A 152 -19.04 11.42 -14.38
N ASN A 153 -20.30 11.52 -13.96
CA ASN A 153 -21.30 10.48 -14.16
C ASN A 153 -21.90 10.58 -15.54
N ASN A 154 -21.20 10.08 -16.57
CA ASN A 154 -21.54 10.34 -17.96
C ASN A 154 -21.60 11.86 -18.19
N ALA A 155 -22.46 12.34 -19.10
CA ALA A 155 -22.68 13.77 -19.34
C ALA A 155 -23.77 14.40 -18.42
N ASN A 156 -24.04 13.83 -17.24
CA ASN A 156 -25.23 14.19 -16.42
C ASN A 156 -24.93 14.72 -15.02
N GLY A 157 -23.68 14.83 -14.63
CA GLY A 157 -23.32 15.38 -13.32
C GLY A 157 -21.92 15.01 -12.89
N ILE A 158 -21.47 15.67 -11.82
CA ILE A 158 -20.15 15.53 -11.23
C ILE A 158 -20.29 14.91 -9.82
N GLY A 159 -19.54 13.86 -9.56
CA GLY A 159 -19.37 13.27 -8.23
C GLY A 159 -18.06 13.70 -7.58
N VAL A 160 -17.93 13.47 -6.28
CA VAL A 160 -16.70 13.67 -5.52
C VAL A 160 -16.48 12.51 -4.55
N LEU A 161 -15.24 12.03 -4.51
CA LEU A 161 -14.76 11.07 -3.52
C LEU A 161 -13.67 11.71 -2.67
N THR A 162 -13.47 11.19 -1.46
CA THR A 162 -12.43 11.65 -0.54
C THR A 162 -11.56 10.49 -0.06
N SER A 163 -10.30 10.79 0.29
CA SER A 163 -9.35 9.83 0.86
C SER A 163 -8.33 10.53 1.75
N ASP A 164 -7.64 9.75 2.59
CA ASP A 164 -6.47 10.18 3.36
C ASP A 164 -5.13 9.85 2.62
N SER A 165 -5.22 9.25 1.43
CA SER A 165 -4.08 8.88 0.60
C SER A 165 -4.36 9.18 -0.88
N PRO A 166 -3.36 9.55 -1.68
CA PRO A 166 -3.55 9.80 -3.11
C PRO A 166 -3.98 8.55 -3.91
N THR A 167 -3.79 7.35 -3.36
CA THR A 167 -4.18 6.08 -3.99
C THR A 167 -5.43 5.45 -3.38
N GLY A 168 -6.04 6.10 -2.41
CA GLY A 168 -7.23 5.58 -1.71
C GLY A 168 -6.89 4.93 -0.34
N PRO A 169 -7.84 4.24 0.31
CA PRO A 169 -9.20 3.96 -0.17
C PRO A 169 -10.05 5.22 -0.34
N TRP A 170 -10.87 5.22 -1.40
CA TRP A 170 -11.75 6.33 -1.74
C TRP A 170 -13.16 6.07 -1.24
N VAL A 171 -13.80 7.10 -0.67
CA VAL A 171 -15.16 7.04 -0.15
C VAL A 171 -15.99 8.19 -0.68
N ASP A 172 -17.29 7.98 -0.89
CA ASP A 172 -18.26 9.01 -1.25
C ASP A 172 -18.76 9.74 0.02
N PRO A 173 -18.41 11.02 0.22
CA PRO A 173 -18.78 11.74 1.43
C PRO A 173 -20.22 12.26 1.42
N ILE A 174 -20.89 12.32 0.26
CA ILE A 174 -22.19 13.00 0.11
C ILE A 174 -23.31 12.10 -0.41
N GLY A 175 -23.00 10.93 -0.96
CA GLY A 175 -23.97 9.94 -1.43
C GLY A 175 -24.86 10.37 -2.60
N LYS A 176 -24.46 11.41 -3.33
CA LYS A 176 -25.20 12.02 -4.45
C LYS A 176 -24.27 12.85 -5.34
N PRO A 177 -24.71 13.30 -6.54
CA PRO A 177 -23.92 14.24 -7.33
C PRO A 177 -23.64 15.55 -6.55
N LEU A 178 -22.41 16.03 -6.63
CA LEU A 178 -22.03 17.37 -6.18
C LEU A 178 -22.63 18.44 -7.12
N VAL A 179 -22.57 18.18 -8.44
CA VAL A 179 -23.20 19.01 -9.47
C VAL A 179 -24.14 18.14 -10.29
N SER A 180 -25.36 18.62 -10.51
CA SER A 180 -26.39 17.95 -11.30
C SER A 180 -27.14 18.92 -12.18
N ARG A 181 -28.05 18.42 -13.01
CA ARG A 181 -28.94 19.25 -13.84
C ARG A 181 -29.86 20.17 -13.03
N SER A 182 -30.12 19.86 -11.76
CA SER A 182 -30.87 20.70 -10.82
C SER A 182 -30.04 21.79 -10.14
N THR A 183 -28.70 21.74 -10.28
CA THR A 183 -27.82 22.82 -9.82
C THR A 183 -28.11 24.10 -10.63
N ALA A 184 -28.19 25.24 -9.96
CA ALA A 184 -28.42 26.52 -10.61
C ALA A 184 -27.44 26.74 -11.78
N ASN A 185 -27.92 27.31 -12.89
CA ASN A 185 -27.17 27.57 -14.13
C ASN A 185 -26.57 26.31 -14.80
N CYS A 186 -27.02 25.09 -14.44
CA CYS A 186 -26.50 23.85 -15.02
C CYS A 186 -27.51 23.09 -15.89
N SER A 187 -28.80 23.45 -15.85
CA SER A 187 -29.86 22.74 -16.59
C SER A 187 -29.68 22.72 -18.12
N ASN A 188 -29.09 23.78 -18.68
CA ASN A 188 -28.86 23.97 -20.10
C ASN A 188 -27.45 23.61 -20.58
N VAL A 189 -26.58 23.07 -19.72
CA VAL A 189 -25.24 22.59 -20.11
C VAL A 189 -25.43 21.32 -20.92
N THR A 190 -24.96 21.28 -22.16
CA THR A 190 -25.18 20.13 -23.06
C THR A 190 -24.61 18.87 -22.49
N TRP A 191 -23.35 18.89 -22.05
CA TRP A 191 -22.67 17.82 -21.36
C TRP A 191 -22.18 18.33 -20.00
N LEU A 192 -22.78 17.83 -18.93
CA LEU A 192 -22.43 18.19 -17.55
C LEU A 192 -21.40 17.19 -17.05
N PHE A 193 -20.11 17.40 -17.43
CA PHE A 193 -19.04 16.44 -17.27
C PHE A 193 -17.66 17.13 -17.21
N ASP A 194 -16.58 16.38 -17.34
CA ASP A 194 -15.17 16.79 -17.46
C ASP A 194 -14.77 17.86 -16.43
N PRO A 195 -14.77 17.49 -15.14
CA PRO A 195 -14.38 18.41 -14.10
C PRO A 195 -12.87 18.71 -14.13
N ALA A 196 -12.51 19.95 -13.83
CA ALA A 196 -11.17 20.33 -13.40
C ALA A 196 -11.25 21.07 -12.07
N VAL A 197 -10.29 20.85 -11.16
CA VAL A 197 -10.27 21.45 -9.84
C VAL A 197 -8.99 22.23 -9.60
N LEU A 198 -9.13 23.40 -8.99
CA LEU A 198 -8.02 24.22 -8.48
C LEU A 198 -8.19 24.45 -6.99
N VAL A 199 -7.15 24.20 -6.22
CA VAL A 199 -6.99 24.74 -4.87
C VAL A 199 -6.04 25.92 -4.96
N ASP A 200 -6.57 27.12 -4.74
CA ASP A 200 -5.77 28.35 -4.83
C ASP A 200 -4.85 28.52 -3.61
N SER A 201 -3.90 29.46 -3.72
CA SER A 201 -2.90 29.72 -2.69
C SER A 201 -3.49 30.16 -1.33
N ASP A 202 -4.71 30.69 -1.32
CA ASP A 202 -5.46 31.02 -0.09
C ASP A 202 -6.27 29.81 0.47
N GLY A 203 -6.14 28.64 -0.17
CA GLY A 203 -6.88 27.43 0.20
C GLY A 203 -8.31 27.35 -0.31
N THR A 204 -8.75 28.33 -1.14
CA THR A 204 -10.08 28.30 -1.76
C THR A 204 -10.10 27.30 -2.92
N GLY A 205 -11.12 26.42 -2.94
CA GLY A 205 -11.35 25.47 -4.03
C GLY A 205 -12.25 26.05 -5.11
N TYR A 206 -11.93 25.74 -6.36
CA TYR A 206 -12.76 26.08 -7.53
C TYR A 206 -12.91 24.85 -8.43
N LEU A 207 -14.15 24.63 -8.91
CA LEU A 207 -14.46 23.53 -9.81
C LEU A 207 -14.92 24.09 -11.16
N TYR A 208 -14.28 23.63 -12.23
CA TYR A 208 -14.57 23.95 -13.61
C TYR A 208 -15.14 22.70 -14.28
N PHE A 209 -16.13 22.83 -15.14
CA PHE A 209 -16.77 21.67 -15.77
C PHE A 209 -17.68 22.06 -16.92
N GLY A 210 -18.13 21.06 -17.66
CA GLY A 210 -19.13 21.23 -18.71
C GLY A 210 -18.55 21.21 -20.11
N GLY A 211 -19.43 21.16 -21.08
CA GLY A 211 -19.09 21.10 -22.51
C GLY A 211 -20.28 20.77 -23.38
N GLY A 212 -19.97 20.29 -24.57
CA GLY A 212 -20.92 20.01 -25.62
C GLY A 212 -21.34 21.26 -26.43
N VAL A 213 -21.82 21.04 -27.63
CA VAL A 213 -22.19 22.10 -28.59
C VAL A 213 -23.69 22.09 -28.78
N PRO A 214 -24.44 23.09 -28.28
CA PRO A 214 -25.85 23.25 -28.63
C PRO A 214 -26.03 23.47 -30.13
N THR A 215 -27.14 23.02 -30.68
CA THR A 215 -27.43 23.14 -32.12
C THR A 215 -27.29 24.58 -32.60
N GLY A 216 -26.47 24.80 -33.63
CA GLY A 216 -26.23 26.11 -34.22
C GLY A 216 -25.30 27.05 -33.42
N GLN A 217 -24.69 26.58 -32.32
CA GLN A 217 -23.83 27.40 -31.44
C GLN A 217 -22.35 27.00 -31.49
N ASN A 218 -21.85 26.54 -32.61
CA ASN A 218 -20.46 26.04 -32.74
C ASN A 218 -19.39 27.03 -32.23
N ALA A 219 -19.54 28.33 -32.55
CA ALA A 219 -18.55 29.34 -32.19
C ALA A 219 -18.65 29.78 -30.71
N ASN A 220 -19.86 29.78 -30.14
CA ASN A 220 -20.11 30.27 -28.78
C ASN A 220 -21.09 29.34 -28.05
N PRO A 221 -20.63 28.14 -27.66
CA PRO A 221 -21.50 27.14 -27.03
C PRO A 221 -21.99 27.57 -25.62
N LYS A 222 -21.18 28.33 -24.86
CA LYS A 222 -21.46 28.81 -23.50
C LYS A 222 -21.85 27.69 -22.54
N THR A 223 -21.25 26.52 -22.71
CA THR A 223 -21.54 25.30 -21.93
C THR A 223 -20.52 25.04 -20.80
N ALA A 224 -19.39 25.75 -20.78
CA ALA A 224 -18.44 25.67 -19.66
C ALA A 224 -18.92 26.45 -18.43
N ARG A 225 -18.59 25.98 -17.26
CA ARG A 225 -18.95 26.55 -15.95
C ARG A 225 -17.76 26.59 -15.02
N VAL A 226 -17.77 27.54 -14.08
CA VAL A 226 -16.90 27.59 -12.91
C VAL A 226 -17.72 27.87 -11.66
N VAL A 227 -17.36 27.26 -10.55
CA VAL A 227 -18.01 27.51 -9.24
C VAL A 227 -16.99 27.42 -8.11
N LYS A 228 -17.16 28.24 -7.09
CA LYS A 228 -16.42 28.14 -5.84
C LYS A 228 -16.91 26.93 -5.04
N LEU A 229 -15.98 26.13 -4.51
CA LEU A 229 -16.26 25.03 -3.59
C LEU A 229 -16.36 25.51 -2.15
N GLY A 230 -17.09 24.78 -1.32
CA GLY A 230 -17.07 24.92 0.12
C GLY A 230 -15.68 24.62 0.69
N SER A 231 -15.44 25.05 1.92
CA SER A 231 -14.15 24.78 2.60
C SER A 231 -13.86 23.29 2.77
N ASP A 232 -14.90 22.46 2.76
CA ASP A 232 -14.89 21.00 2.82
C ASP A 232 -14.55 20.33 1.48
N MET A 233 -14.50 21.10 0.39
CA MET A 233 -14.28 20.62 -0.99
C MET A 233 -15.37 19.65 -1.50
N THR A 234 -16.42 19.40 -0.74
CA THR A 234 -17.51 18.45 -1.05
C THR A 234 -18.88 19.13 -1.15
N SER A 235 -18.92 20.45 -1.08
CA SER A 235 -20.10 21.29 -1.26
C SER A 235 -19.79 22.47 -2.18
N LEU A 236 -20.83 23.12 -2.70
CA LEU A 236 -20.71 24.34 -3.51
C LEU A 236 -20.89 25.58 -2.60
N ALA A 237 -20.04 26.59 -2.75
CA ALA A 237 -20.10 27.86 -2.03
C ALA A 237 -20.58 29.03 -2.90
N GLY A 238 -21.31 28.73 -3.95
CA GLY A 238 -21.88 29.75 -4.86
C GLY A 238 -22.71 29.12 -5.99
N THR A 239 -23.14 29.95 -6.92
CA THR A 239 -23.82 29.53 -8.14
C THR A 239 -22.79 29.40 -9.27
N PRO A 240 -22.81 28.30 -10.03
CA PRO A 240 -21.95 28.17 -11.19
C PRO A 240 -22.11 29.33 -12.19
N GLU A 241 -20.99 29.90 -12.64
CA GLU A 241 -20.92 30.98 -13.60
C GLU A 241 -20.48 30.46 -14.96
N VAL A 242 -20.89 31.14 -16.03
CA VAL A 242 -20.56 30.76 -17.41
C VAL A 242 -19.13 31.20 -17.73
N ILE A 243 -18.33 30.29 -18.27
CA ILE A 243 -17.10 30.63 -18.97
C ILE A 243 -17.44 30.75 -20.46
N ASP A 244 -17.26 31.93 -21.05
CA ASP A 244 -17.53 32.15 -22.49
C ASP A 244 -16.33 31.70 -23.32
N ALA A 245 -16.10 30.38 -23.36
CA ALA A 245 -15.01 29.72 -24.06
C ALA A 245 -15.41 29.50 -25.54
N PRO A 246 -14.73 30.16 -26.50
CA PRO A 246 -15.08 30.05 -27.91
C PRO A 246 -14.79 28.64 -28.42
N TYR A 247 -15.72 28.09 -29.20
CA TYR A 247 -15.64 26.74 -29.77
C TYR A 247 -15.48 25.61 -28.75
N MET A 248 -15.88 25.82 -27.49
CA MET A 248 -15.83 24.83 -26.44
C MET A 248 -16.50 23.51 -26.84
N PHE A 249 -15.83 22.39 -26.59
CA PHE A 249 -16.35 21.03 -26.80
C PHE A 249 -16.36 20.22 -25.51
N GLU A 250 -15.19 20.01 -24.91
CA GLU A 250 -15.00 19.16 -23.73
C GLU A 250 -13.70 19.54 -22.99
N ASP A 251 -13.34 18.79 -21.92
CA ASP A 251 -12.01 18.80 -21.32
C ASP A 251 -11.67 20.14 -20.63
N SER A 252 -12.29 20.41 -19.50
CA SER A 252 -11.88 21.56 -18.68
C SER A 252 -10.53 21.32 -18.01
N GLY A 253 -9.62 22.29 -18.14
CA GLY A 253 -8.33 22.34 -17.43
C GLY A 253 -8.13 23.69 -16.77
N ILE A 254 -7.42 23.74 -15.66
CA ILE A 254 -7.12 24.98 -14.92
C ILE A 254 -5.77 24.95 -14.27
N ASN A 255 -4.99 26.01 -14.43
CA ASN A 255 -3.72 26.21 -13.79
C ASN A 255 -3.59 27.65 -13.28
N LYS A 256 -2.78 27.86 -12.25
CA LYS A 256 -2.39 29.18 -11.78
C LYS A 256 -0.87 29.31 -11.82
N VAL A 257 -0.37 30.35 -12.48
CA VAL A 257 1.06 30.70 -12.48
C VAL A 257 1.20 32.18 -12.14
N GLY A 258 1.85 32.48 -11.03
CA GLY A 258 1.86 33.83 -10.46
C GLY A 258 0.45 34.29 -10.12
N ASN A 259 0.03 35.41 -10.70
CA ASN A 259 -1.32 35.95 -10.53
C ASN A 259 -2.26 35.67 -11.71
N THR A 260 -1.83 34.86 -12.68
CA THR A 260 -2.60 34.53 -13.87
C THR A 260 -3.21 33.13 -13.76
N TYR A 261 -4.52 33.03 -14.02
CA TYR A 261 -5.26 31.78 -14.15
C TYR A 261 -5.39 31.42 -15.63
N TYR A 262 -5.06 30.17 -15.95
CA TYR A 262 -5.08 29.62 -17.31
C TYR A 262 -6.17 28.56 -17.37
N TYR A 263 -7.32 28.90 -17.96
CA TYR A 263 -8.38 27.94 -18.27
C TYR A 263 -8.10 27.34 -19.64
N SER A 264 -8.01 26.05 -19.75
CA SER A 264 -7.77 25.32 -20.99
C SER A 264 -8.90 24.32 -21.27
N TYR A 265 -9.11 23.99 -22.54
CA TYR A 265 -10.23 23.16 -22.96
C TYR A 265 -10.02 22.62 -24.39
N CYS A 266 -10.71 21.52 -24.73
CA CYS A 266 -10.74 20.99 -26.09
C CYS A 266 -11.76 21.74 -26.96
N THR A 267 -11.34 22.20 -28.16
CA THR A 267 -12.21 22.85 -29.14
C THR A 267 -13.02 21.82 -29.91
N ASN A 268 -14.20 22.25 -30.43
CA ASN A 268 -15.05 21.36 -31.20
C ASN A 268 -14.50 21.08 -32.63
N TRP A 269 -15.12 20.10 -33.30
CA TRP A 269 -14.70 19.60 -34.61
C TRP A 269 -15.05 20.56 -35.76
N SER A 270 -16.11 21.35 -35.61
CA SER A 270 -16.56 22.31 -36.59
C SER A 270 -15.92 23.69 -36.40
N ASN A 271 -14.59 23.74 -36.50
CA ASN A 271 -13.80 24.89 -36.10
C ASN A 271 -12.74 25.22 -37.16
N GLY A 272 -13.07 26.10 -38.07
CA GLY A 272 -12.13 26.61 -39.05
C GLY A 272 -11.12 27.62 -38.53
N PHE A 273 -11.37 28.22 -37.34
CA PHE A 273 -10.52 29.29 -36.80
C PHE A 273 -9.34 28.73 -35.95
N MET A 274 -9.60 27.77 -35.08
CA MET A 274 -8.57 27.22 -34.18
C MET A 274 -8.04 25.87 -34.67
N GLY A 275 -8.76 25.18 -35.54
CA GLY A 275 -8.53 23.78 -35.90
C GLY A 275 -9.29 22.81 -35.01
N SER A 276 -9.60 21.62 -35.54
CA SER A 276 -10.50 20.64 -34.93
C SER A 276 -9.88 19.98 -33.74
N ALA A 277 -10.64 19.90 -32.63
CA ALA A 277 -10.31 19.19 -31.41
C ALA A 277 -8.87 19.46 -30.89
N LYS A 278 -8.48 20.73 -30.89
CA LYS A 278 -7.20 21.19 -30.28
C LYS A 278 -7.44 21.62 -28.84
N ILE A 279 -6.40 21.61 -28.04
CA ILE A 279 -6.45 22.24 -26.72
C ILE A 279 -6.18 23.71 -26.83
N ALA A 280 -7.22 24.51 -26.58
CA ALA A 280 -7.19 25.97 -26.52
C ALA A 280 -7.03 26.43 -25.05
N TYR A 281 -6.60 27.67 -24.85
CA TYR A 281 -6.53 28.25 -23.52
C TYR A 281 -6.91 29.73 -23.50
N MET A 282 -7.36 30.14 -22.33
CA MET A 282 -7.75 31.50 -21.97
C MET A 282 -7.05 31.93 -20.71
N THR A 283 -6.88 33.21 -20.45
CA THR A 283 -6.30 33.73 -19.23
C THR A 283 -7.21 34.71 -18.48
N SER A 284 -7.06 34.80 -17.18
CA SER A 284 -7.73 35.76 -16.30
C SER A 284 -6.87 36.10 -15.09
N SER A 285 -7.13 37.26 -14.48
CA SER A 285 -6.59 37.62 -13.16
C SER A 285 -7.44 37.10 -11.99
N SER A 286 -8.57 36.45 -12.28
CA SER A 286 -9.49 35.89 -11.29
C SER A 286 -9.81 34.43 -11.63
N PRO A 287 -9.93 33.55 -10.61
CA PRO A 287 -10.29 32.14 -10.83
C PRO A 287 -11.71 31.99 -11.42
N MET A 288 -12.60 32.93 -11.18
CA MET A 288 -13.97 32.96 -11.72
C MET A 288 -14.09 33.63 -13.09
N GLY A 289 -12.99 34.18 -13.63
CA GLY A 289 -12.99 34.94 -14.85
C GLY A 289 -13.26 36.45 -14.61
N PRO A 290 -13.61 37.24 -15.66
CA PRO A 290 -13.75 36.79 -17.02
C PRO A 290 -12.44 36.34 -17.67
N PHE A 291 -12.50 35.28 -18.47
CA PHE A 291 -11.36 34.71 -19.18
C PHE A 291 -11.26 35.31 -20.62
N THR A 292 -10.04 35.54 -21.07
CA THR A 292 -9.76 36.05 -22.42
C THR A 292 -8.99 35.00 -23.22
N TYR A 293 -9.47 34.64 -24.41
CA TYR A 293 -8.83 33.68 -25.31
C TYR A 293 -7.42 34.16 -25.72
N LYS A 294 -6.45 33.22 -25.69
CA LYS A 294 -5.03 33.50 -26.01
C LYS A 294 -4.48 32.67 -27.17
N GLY A 295 -4.91 31.43 -27.31
CA GLY A 295 -4.38 30.54 -28.36
C GLY A 295 -4.66 29.07 -28.10
N THR A 296 -3.90 28.22 -28.78
CA THR A 296 -3.90 26.77 -28.59
C THR A 296 -2.55 26.31 -28.07
N CYS A 297 -2.52 25.20 -27.30
CA CYS A 297 -1.29 24.67 -26.70
C CYS A 297 -1.00 23.19 -26.99
N LEU A 298 -1.97 22.47 -27.59
CA LEU A 298 -1.77 21.11 -28.10
C LEU A 298 -2.64 20.86 -29.31
N ASP A 299 -2.04 20.38 -30.39
CA ASP A 299 -2.75 19.91 -31.56
C ASP A 299 -3.46 18.57 -31.29
N ASN A 300 -4.43 18.21 -32.12
CA ASN A 300 -5.02 16.89 -32.06
C ASN A 300 -3.96 15.82 -32.35
N PRO A 301 -3.91 14.71 -31.56
CA PRO A 301 -2.95 13.62 -31.77
C PRO A 301 -2.92 13.03 -33.17
N GLY A 302 -3.98 13.23 -33.96
CA GLY A 302 -3.99 12.91 -35.39
C GLY A 302 -2.87 13.57 -36.19
N SER A 303 -2.43 14.77 -35.80
CA SER A 303 -1.39 15.53 -36.52
C SER A 303 0.04 15.03 -36.23
N PHE A 304 0.30 14.38 -35.07
CA PHE A 304 1.66 13.99 -34.70
C PHE A 304 1.81 12.49 -34.33
N LEU A 305 0.72 11.77 -33.98
CA LEU A 305 0.71 10.31 -33.73
C LEU A 305 -0.10 9.55 -34.77
N GLY A 306 -0.79 10.27 -35.67
CA GLY A 306 -1.58 9.69 -36.75
C GLY A 306 -2.88 9.02 -36.28
N THR A 307 -3.36 9.33 -35.07
CA THR A 307 -4.60 8.78 -34.49
C THR A 307 -5.51 9.92 -34.07
N THR A 308 -6.48 10.23 -34.95
CA THR A 308 -7.46 11.28 -34.72
C THR A 308 -8.58 10.76 -33.82
N GLY A 309 -8.85 11.45 -32.72
CA GLY A 309 -9.90 11.15 -31.76
C GLY A 309 -10.24 12.37 -30.91
N ASN A 310 -11.07 12.23 -29.91
CA ASN A 310 -11.23 13.28 -28.91
C ASN A 310 -9.87 13.59 -28.24
N ASN A 311 -9.72 14.79 -27.70
CA ASN A 311 -8.49 15.28 -27.15
C ASN A 311 -8.78 15.75 -25.70
N HIS A 312 -8.02 15.23 -24.74
CA HIS A 312 -8.20 15.53 -23.34
C HIS A 312 -6.84 15.67 -22.67
N HIS A 313 -6.71 16.66 -21.77
CA HIS A 313 -5.42 17.02 -21.21
C HIS A 313 -5.50 17.45 -19.74
N SER A 314 -4.34 17.56 -19.11
CA SER A 314 -4.12 18.28 -17.86
C SER A 314 -2.68 18.82 -17.85
N ILE A 315 -2.46 19.96 -17.20
CA ILE A 315 -1.14 20.57 -17.06
C ILE A 315 -0.77 20.57 -15.58
N PHE A 316 0.48 20.22 -15.28
CA PHE A 316 1.01 20.25 -13.91
C PHE A 316 2.46 20.72 -13.90
N THR A 317 2.96 21.07 -12.72
CA THR A 317 4.35 21.47 -12.52
C THR A 317 5.02 20.54 -11.51
N LEU A 318 6.23 20.09 -11.85
CA LEU A 318 7.07 19.27 -10.97
C LEU A 318 8.51 19.80 -11.04
N ASN A 319 9.13 20.08 -9.88
CA ASN A 319 10.51 20.58 -9.81
C ASN A 319 10.77 21.83 -10.68
N GLY A 320 9.78 22.72 -10.77
CA GLY A 320 9.88 23.98 -11.53
C GLY A 320 9.73 23.84 -13.05
N LYS A 321 9.47 22.63 -13.57
CA LYS A 321 9.15 22.37 -14.96
C LYS A 321 7.68 22.03 -15.12
N SER A 322 7.09 22.48 -16.21
CA SER A 322 5.68 22.21 -16.53
C SER A 322 5.54 21.15 -17.62
N TYR A 323 4.52 20.34 -17.46
CA TYR A 323 4.23 19.21 -18.35
C TYR A 323 2.75 19.19 -18.69
N ILE A 324 2.45 18.75 -19.91
CA ILE A 324 1.09 18.44 -20.35
C ILE A 324 0.95 16.92 -20.45
N VAL A 325 -0.05 16.36 -19.78
CA VAL A 325 -0.51 15.00 -20.00
C VAL A 325 -1.73 15.03 -20.90
N TYR A 326 -1.83 14.11 -21.83
CA TYR A 326 -2.94 14.01 -22.77
C TYR A 326 -3.14 12.55 -23.18
N HIS A 327 -4.26 12.23 -23.81
CA HIS A 327 -4.46 10.88 -24.31
C HIS A 327 -4.38 10.78 -25.84
N ALA A 328 -4.10 9.57 -26.35
CA ALA A 328 -4.17 9.23 -27.77
C ALA A 328 -4.51 7.74 -27.94
N GLU A 329 -5.08 7.38 -29.09
CA GLU A 329 -5.37 5.99 -29.44
C GLU A 329 -4.18 5.26 -30.13
N TRP A 330 -2.97 5.78 -29.95
CA TRP A 330 -1.77 5.24 -30.62
C TRP A 330 -1.51 3.77 -30.26
N LEU A 331 -1.53 3.41 -28.97
CA LEU A 331 -1.33 2.03 -28.53
C LEU A 331 -2.41 1.11 -29.08
N ASN A 332 -3.66 1.51 -29.01
CA ASN A 332 -4.79 0.77 -29.56
C ASN A 332 -4.58 0.43 -31.04
N ARG A 333 -4.16 1.42 -31.85
CA ARG A 333 -3.85 1.23 -33.27
C ARG A 333 -2.66 0.29 -33.48
N GLN A 334 -1.61 0.40 -32.64
CA GLN A 334 -0.45 -0.51 -32.73
C GLN A 334 -0.80 -1.96 -32.38
N MET A 335 -1.73 -2.16 -31.45
CA MET A 335 -2.15 -3.50 -31.03
C MET A 335 -3.11 -4.16 -32.01
N TYR A 336 -4.09 -3.40 -32.52
CA TYR A 336 -5.23 -3.97 -33.26
C TYR A 336 -5.28 -3.57 -34.75
N GLY A 337 -4.33 -2.76 -35.20
CA GLY A 337 -4.27 -2.28 -36.60
C GLY A 337 -5.29 -1.22 -36.94
N SER A 338 -6.21 -0.88 -36.03
CA SER A 338 -7.25 0.16 -36.22
C SER A 338 -7.52 0.86 -34.89
N GLN A 339 -8.10 2.06 -34.97
CA GLN A 339 -8.62 2.77 -33.82
C GLN A 339 -9.95 2.14 -33.40
N LYS A 340 -10.12 1.90 -32.12
CA LYS A 340 -11.32 1.29 -31.51
C LYS A 340 -11.81 2.05 -30.28
N GLY A 341 -11.36 3.31 -30.12
CA GLY A 341 -11.73 4.16 -29.00
C GLY A 341 -11.02 3.86 -27.66
N TYR A 342 -9.97 3.02 -27.64
CA TYR A 342 -9.17 2.76 -26.45
C TYR A 342 -7.97 3.70 -26.41
N ARG A 343 -7.89 4.54 -25.40
CA ARG A 343 -6.95 5.65 -25.28
C ARG A 343 -5.83 5.34 -24.30
N THR A 344 -4.67 5.95 -24.47
CA THR A 344 -3.54 5.85 -23.55
C THR A 344 -2.96 7.21 -23.24
N THR A 345 -2.47 7.38 -22.01
CA THR A 345 -1.88 8.62 -21.53
C THR A 345 -0.46 8.81 -22.07
N HIS A 346 -0.21 10.01 -22.58
CA HIS A 346 1.07 10.53 -23.07
C HIS A 346 1.45 11.78 -22.28
N MET A 347 2.71 12.17 -22.32
CA MET A 347 3.22 13.34 -21.61
C MET A 347 4.35 14.01 -22.37
N ASN A 348 4.36 15.33 -22.44
CA ASN A 348 5.45 16.13 -22.97
C ASN A 348 5.72 17.38 -22.11
N GLU A 349 6.93 17.91 -22.17
CA GLU A 349 7.30 19.16 -21.49
C GLU A 349 6.72 20.37 -22.23
N ILE A 350 6.23 21.36 -21.48
CA ILE A 350 5.73 22.65 -21.99
C ILE A 350 6.25 23.80 -21.12
N SER A 351 6.01 25.02 -21.59
CA SER A 351 6.20 26.25 -20.80
C SER A 351 4.84 26.92 -20.58
N ILE A 352 4.59 27.37 -19.35
CA ILE A 352 3.41 28.14 -18.97
C ILE A 352 3.83 29.35 -18.14
N GLY A 353 3.34 30.52 -18.45
CA GLY A 353 3.65 31.78 -17.78
C GLY A 353 3.57 32.98 -18.73
N ASN A 354 3.62 34.21 -18.19
CA ASN A 354 3.55 35.44 -18.95
C ASN A 354 2.35 35.48 -19.93
N ASP A 355 1.17 35.06 -19.43
CA ASP A 355 -0.09 34.94 -20.19
C ASP A 355 -0.04 33.99 -21.40
N THR A 356 0.96 33.11 -21.47
CA THR A 356 1.11 32.17 -22.59
C THR A 356 1.28 30.72 -22.10
N ILE A 357 0.84 29.78 -22.92
CA ILE A 357 1.21 28.37 -22.85
C ILE A 357 1.87 28.03 -24.19
N SER A 358 3.10 27.46 -24.14
CA SER A 358 3.76 27.02 -25.38
C SER A 358 3.01 25.88 -26.03
N ASN A 359 3.08 25.78 -27.36
CA ASN A 359 2.49 24.64 -28.06
C ASN A 359 3.32 23.37 -27.78
N ALA A 360 2.68 22.34 -27.23
CA ALA A 360 3.32 21.07 -26.96
C ALA A 360 3.67 20.35 -28.24
N LYS A 361 4.91 19.85 -28.33
CA LYS A 361 5.32 18.99 -29.43
C LYS A 361 5.09 17.54 -29.01
N GLY A 362 3.93 16.97 -29.34
CA GLY A 362 3.58 15.60 -29.02
C GLY A 362 4.45 14.60 -29.79
N ASP A 363 5.02 13.62 -29.11
CA ASP A 363 5.83 12.56 -29.70
C ASP A 363 5.90 11.31 -28.79
N LEU A 364 6.57 10.24 -29.28
CA LEU A 364 6.79 9.02 -28.51
C LEU A 364 8.04 9.10 -27.60
N ALA A 365 8.96 10.03 -27.85
CA ALA A 365 10.09 10.25 -26.97
C ALA A 365 9.62 10.67 -25.57
N GLY A 366 8.62 11.55 -25.53
CA GLY A 366 7.98 11.99 -24.29
C GLY A 366 8.90 12.86 -23.44
N VAL A 367 9.04 12.53 -22.16
CA VAL A 367 9.80 13.32 -21.18
C VAL A 367 11.08 12.59 -20.75
N THR A 368 12.09 13.37 -20.36
CA THR A 368 13.36 12.84 -19.84
C THR A 368 13.20 12.44 -18.38
N GLN A 369 13.82 11.33 -17.98
CA GLN A 369 13.86 10.89 -16.58
C GLN A 369 14.61 11.92 -15.73
N ILE A 370 13.99 12.38 -14.65
CA ILE A 370 14.51 13.48 -13.82
C ILE A 370 15.41 13.02 -12.68
N LYS A 371 15.38 11.73 -12.32
CA LYS A 371 16.27 11.11 -11.33
C LYS A 371 16.37 9.61 -11.55
N ASN A 372 17.48 9.02 -11.13
CA ASN A 372 17.65 7.57 -11.17
C ASN A 372 16.80 6.89 -10.08
N LEU A 373 16.37 5.66 -10.35
CA LEU A 373 15.66 4.84 -9.39
C LEU A 373 16.69 4.14 -8.48
N ASN A 374 16.49 4.22 -7.16
CA ASN A 374 17.41 3.62 -6.19
C ASN A 374 17.20 2.09 -6.11
N ALA A 375 18.22 1.30 -6.48
CA ALA A 375 18.17 -0.15 -6.42
C ALA A 375 18.06 -0.70 -4.98
N TYR A 376 18.52 0.05 -3.98
CA TYR A 376 18.70 -0.41 -2.59
C TYR A 376 17.53 -0.13 -1.67
N GLN A 377 16.45 0.41 -2.17
CA GLN A 377 15.16 0.50 -1.47
C GLN A 377 14.18 -0.51 -2.06
N SER A 378 13.11 -0.82 -1.32
CA SER A 378 12.03 -1.65 -1.86
C SER A 378 11.38 -0.94 -3.05
N ASN A 379 11.31 -1.62 -4.18
CA ASN A 379 10.67 -1.16 -5.40
C ASN A 379 9.53 -2.11 -5.74
N GLU A 380 8.34 -1.57 -5.95
CA GLU A 380 7.21 -2.34 -6.43
C GLU A 380 7.47 -2.82 -7.87
N ALA A 381 7.08 -4.03 -8.21
CA ALA A 381 7.28 -4.58 -9.55
C ALA A 381 6.45 -3.85 -10.61
N GLU A 382 5.34 -3.26 -10.21
CA GLU A 382 4.47 -2.42 -11.03
C GLU A 382 5.11 -1.08 -11.42
N THR A 383 6.26 -0.75 -10.81
CA THR A 383 7.07 0.41 -11.20
C THR A 383 7.94 0.04 -12.39
N MET A 384 7.50 0.38 -13.59
CA MET A 384 8.15 0.02 -14.83
C MET A 384 8.14 1.14 -15.86
N ALA A 385 9.17 1.19 -16.71
CA ALA A 385 9.24 2.04 -17.89
C ALA A 385 8.74 1.32 -19.14
N TRP A 386 9.04 0.03 -19.25
CA TRP A 386 8.71 -0.82 -20.39
C TRP A 386 8.20 -2.18 -19.94
N GLN A 387 7.41 -2.81 -20.78
CA GLN A 387 6.90 -4.15 -20.53
C GLN A 387 6.56 -4.88 -21.83
N GLY A 388 6.42 -6.20 -21.74
CA GLY A 388 5.86 -7.06 -22.78
C GLY A 388 5.04 -8.17 -22.15
N GLY A 389 3.73 -8.21 -22.45
CA GLY A 389 2.84 -9.30 -22.09
C GLY A 389 2.27 -9.31 -20.66
N VAL A 390 2.74 -8.45 -19.77
CA VAL A 390 2.38 -8.51 -18.35
C VAL A 390 0.98 -7.96 -18.06
N VAL A 391 0.39 -8.44 -16.97
CA VAL A 391 -0.85 -7.92 -16.39
C VAL A 391 -0.59 -7.44 -14.98
N VAL A 392 -1.10 -6.27 -14.63
CA VAL A 392 -1.10 -5.75 -13.26
C VAL A 392 -2.47 -6.01 -12.64
N SER A 393 -2.49 -6.80 -11.58
CA SER A 393 -3.72 -7.20 -10.89
C SER A 393 -3.68 -6.88 -9.39
N ASN A 394 -4.86 -6.70 -8.77
CA ASN A 394 -4.97 -6.38 -7.36
C ASN A 394 -4.65 -7.61 -6.47
N VAL A 395 -3.93 -7.36 -5.37
CA VAL A 395 -3.77 -8.30 -4.25
C VAL A 395 -4.61 -7.77 -3.10
N GLY A 396 -5.83 -8.29 -2.94
CA GLY A 396 -6.76 -7.81 -1.91
C GLY A 396 -7.66 -6.66 -2.38
N ILE A 397 -8.06 -5.77 -1.47
CA ILE A 397 -9.17 -4.84 -1.71
C ILE A 397 -8.71 -3.49 -2.28
N TYR A 398 -7.53 -2.93 -1.91
CA TYR A 398 -7.06 -1.61 -2.35
C TYR A 398 -5.54 -1.50 -2.37
N GLY A 399 -5.01 -0.88 -3.44
CA GLY A 399 -3.68 -0.27 -3.49
C GLY A 399 -2.48 -1.21 -3.39
N ASN A 400 -2.70 -2.50 -3.28
CA ASN A 400 -1.67 -3.51 -3.33
C ASN A 400 -1.85 -4.29 -4.63
N THR A 401 -0.95 -4.12 -5.56
CA THR A 401 -0.96 -4.75 -6.88
C THR A 401 0.20 -5.74 -7.00
N LYS A 402 0.19 -6.53 -8.04
CA LYS A 402 1.26 -7.46 -8.44
C LYS A 402 1.37 -7.50 -9.94
N VAL A 403 2.56 -7.80 -10.43
CA VAL A 403 2.79 -8.06 -11.85
C VAL A 403 2.67 -9.56 -12.12
N GLU A 404 1.68 -9.97 -12.89
CA GLU A 404 1.52 -11.35 -13.38
C GLU A 404 2.23 -11.51 -14.72
N MET A 405 2.99 -12.60 -14.84
CA MET A 405 3.84 -12.89 -16.00
C MET A 405 3.67 -14.35 -16.42
N ASN A 406 3.64 -14.57 -17.71
CA ASN A 406 3.71 -15.87 -18.35
C ASN A 406 5.08 -16.09 -18.99
N ARG A 407 5.28 -17.24 -19.65
CA ARG A 407 6.50 -17.53 -20.38
C ARG A 407 6.79 -16.49 -21.46
N GLY A 408 7.93 -15.78 -21.33
CA GLY A 408 8.38 -14.77 -22.28
C GLY A 408 7.91 -13.35 -21.93
N ASP A 409 7.04 -13.17 -20.94
CA ASP A 409 6.66 -11.85 -20.44
C ASP A 409 7.82 -11.21 -19.68
N TRP A 410 7.84 -9.87 -19.68
CA TRP A 410 8.93 -9.14 -19.06
C TRP A 410 8.54 -7.73 -18.64
N ILE A 411 9.23 -7.22 -17.63
CA ILE A 411 9.19 -5.82 -17.21
C ILE A 411 10.59 -5.20 -17.34
N GLY A 412 10.65 -3.90 -17.59
CA GLY A 412 11.87 -3.12 -17.70
C GLY A 412 11.79 -1.82 -16.90
N VAL A 413 12.84 -1.53 -16.16
CA VAL A 413 12.97 -0.36 -15.29
C VAL A 413 14.11 0.51 -15.80
N SER A 414 13.83 1.79 -16.03
CA SER A 414 14.80 2.74 -16.61
C SER A 414 15.73 3.29 -15.54
N ASN A 415 17.03 3.41 -15.87
CA ASN A 415 18.05 4.11 -15.10
C ASN A 415 18.03 3.76 -13.60
N VAL A 416 18.20 2.48 -13.30
CA VAL A 416 18.37 2.01 -11.91
C VAL A 416 19.81 2.26 -11.47
N ASP A 417 19.98 2.95 -10.35
CA ASP A 417 21.29 3.28 -9.78
C ASP A 417 21.75 2.18 -8.82
N PHE A 418 22.79 1.46 -9.24
CA PHE A 418 23.50 0.47 -8.44
C PHE A 418 24.75 1.05 -7.76
N SER A 419 25.04 2.35 -7.92
CA SER A 419 26.18 3.04 -7.29
C SER A 419 27.48 2.25 -7.30
N SER A 420 27.97 1.87 -6.10
CA SER A 420 29.25 1.15 -5.90
C SER A 420 29.17 -0.36 -6.12
N GLY A 421 28.02 -0.89 -6.45
CA GLY A 421 27.84 -2.31 -6.77
C GLY A 421 26.76 -3.01 -5.94
N ALA A 422 26.10 -3.99 -6.57
CA ALA A 422 25.12 -4.86 -5.95
C ALA A 422 25.74 -6.23 -5.64
N ALA A 423 25.45 -6.77 -4.45
CA ALA A 423 25.88 -8.10 -4.00
C ALA A 423 24.80 -9.16 -4.17
N SER A 424 23.55 -8.77 -3.97
CA SER A 424 22.41 -9.67 -4.07
C SER A 424 21.14 -8.90 -4.43
N ILE A 425 20.14 -9.65 -4.85
CA ILE A 425 18.76 -9.15 -5.00
C ILE A 425 17.84 -10.04 -4.17
N SER A 426 16.85 -9.43 -3.52
CA SER A 426 15.70 -10.09 -2.91
C SER A 426 14.46 -9.72 -3.71
N ILE A 427 13.67 -10.72 -4.10
CA ILE A 427 12.44 -10.54 -4.87
C ILE A 427 11.29 -11.24 -4.13
N LYS A 428 10.18 -10.57 -3.97
CA LYS A 428 8.95 -11.14 -3.44
C LYS A 428 8.12 -11.70 -4.60
N VAL A 429 8.03 -13.02 -4.67
CA VAL A 429 7.52 -13.77 -5.82
C VAL A 429 6.52 -14.85 -5.42
N ALA A 430 5.63 -15.20 -6.33
CA ALA A 430 4.70 -16.31 -6.21
C ALA A 430 4.59 -17.04 -7.56
N SER A 431 4.27 -18.34 -7.52
CA SER A 431 3.94 -19.13 -8.72
C SER A 431 3.12 -20.34 -8.33
N ASN A 432 2.15 -20.70 -9.14
CA ASN A 432 1.38 -21.92 -8.91
C ASN A 432 2.27 -23.17 -9.00
N SER A 433 3.10 -23.26 -10.03
CA SER A 433 3.87 -24.47 -10.39
C SER A 433 5.39 -24.31 -10.29
N GLY A 434 5.87 -23.09 -10.00
CA GLY A 434 7.28 -22.72 -10.08
C GLY A 434 7.66 -22.16 -11.43
N ALA A 435 8.64 -21.23 -11.42
CA ALA A 435 9.17 -20.58 -12.62
C ALA A 435 10.63 -20.17 -12.38
N ILE A 436 11.29 -19.62 -13.39
CA ILE A 436 12.56 -18.92 -13.26
C ILE A 436 12.39 -17.51 -13.80
N ILE A 437 12.92 -16.52 -13.08
CA ILE A 437 13.03 -15.15 -13.54
C ILE A 437 14.47 -14.87 -13.90
N LYS A 438 14.74 -14.54 -15.16
CA LYS A 438 16.03 -14.02 -15.64
C LYS A 438 16.07 -12.53 -15.34
N ILE A 439 17.11 -12.08 -14.65
CA ILE A 439 17.43 -10.68 -14.45
C ILE A 439 18.54 -10.29 -15.39
N CYS A 440 18.34 -9.25 -16.17
CA CYS A 440 19.35 -8.78 -17.15
C CYS A 440 19.36 -7.26 -17.23
N THR A 441 20.37 -6.71 -17.90
CA THR A 441 20.55 -5.27 -18.06
C THR A 441 20.59 -4.87 -19.53
N GLY A 442 20.28 -3.61 -19.82
CA GLY A 442 20.30 -3.06 -21.16
C GLY A 442 19.03 -3.35 -21.96
N SER A 443 18.58 -4.60 -22.02
CA SER A 443 17.32 -5.01 -22.67
C SER A 443 16.81 -6.33 -22.10
N ALA A 444 15.56 -6.71 -22.38
CA ALA A 444 15.00 -8.02 -22.01
C ALA A 444 15.75 -9.21 -22.64
N SER A 445 16.41 -9.02 -23.79
CA SER A 445 17.29 -9.99 -24.42
C SER A 445 18.74 -9.90 -23.92
N GLY A 446 19.07 -8.94 -23.06
CA GLY A 446 20.43 -8.70 -22.57
C GLY A 446 20.99 -9.86 -21.78
N ASP A 447 22.30 -9.79 -21.48
CA ASP A 447 23.01 -10.80 -20.68
C ASP A 447 22.45 -10.87 -19.26
N ALA A 448 22.31 -12.09 -18.75
CA ALA A 448 21.81 -12.32 -17.42
C ALA A 448 22.85 -11.89 -16.37
N VAL A 449 22.39 -11.13 -15.38
CA VAL A 449 23.16 -10.82 -14.17
C VAL A 449 22.78 -11.75 -13.02
N ALA A 450 21.58 -12.35 -13.09
CA ALA A 450 21.14 -13.39 -12.17
C ALA A 450 19.93 -14.15 -12.74
N TYR A 451 19.67 -15.30 -12.11
CA TYR A 451 18.47 -16.10 -12.31
C TYR A 451 17.85 -16.43 -10.95
N VAL A 452 16.58 -16.19 -10.80
CA VAL A 452 15.82 -16.40 -9.56
C VAL A 452 14.89 -17.58 -9.77
N THR A 453 15.10 -18.67 -9.05
CA THR A 453 14.15 -19.80 -9.03
C THR A 453 12.96 -19.43 -8.15
N VAL A 454 11.81 -19.25 -8.77
CA VAL A 454 10.53 -19.01 -8.09
C VAL A 454 9.98 -20.35 -7.64
N PRO A 455 9.81 -20.61 -6.33
CA PRO A 455 9.27 -21.88 -5.86
C PRO A 455 7.78 -22.02 -6.22
N ALA A 456 7.32 -23.28 -6.37
CA ALA A 456 5.92 -23.54 -6.41
C ALA A 456 5.28 -23.18 -5.06
N THR A 457 4.44 -22.16 -5.05
CA THR A 457 3.74 -21.67 -3.86
C THR A 457 2.26 -22.05 -3.84
N GLY A 458 1.80 -22.74 -4.89
CA GLY A 458 0.43 -23.20 -5.07
C GLY A 458 -0.56 -22.10 -5.51
N SER A 459 -0.09 -20.86 -5.68
CA SER A 459 -0.90 -19.73 -6.15
C SER A 459 -0.01 -18.54 -6.50
N ASN A 460 -0.39 -17.74 -7.49
CA ASN A 460 0.25 -16.46 -7.84
C ASN A 460 -0.06 -15.33 -6.84
N SER A 461 -0.66 -15.63 -5.69
CA SER A 461 -0.90 -14.69 -4.59
C SER A 461 -0.28 -15.13 -3.27
N ASN A 462 0.38 -16.28 -3.23
CA ASN A 462 1.09 -16.78 -2.05
C ASN A 462 2.58 -16.45 -2.15
N PHE A 463 2.93 -15.23 -1.77
CA PHE A 463 4.27 -14.69 -1.97
C PHE A 463 5.31 -15.24 -1.01
N LYS A 464 6.53 -15.41 -1.52
CA LYS A 464 7.76 -15.71 -0.76
C LYS A 464 8.88 -14.78 -1.21
N ASN A 465 9.74 -14.42 -0.27
CA ASN A 465 10.98 -13.74 -0.59
C ASN A 465 12.03 -14.77 -1.04
N VAL A 466 12.62 -14.52 -2.20
CA VAL A 466 13.73 -15.30 -2.75
C VAL A 466 14.92 -14.38 -2.97
N SER A 467 16.09 -14.77 -2.51
CA SER A 467 17.30 -13.96 -2.67
C SER A 467 18.36 -14.75 -3.46
N VAL A 468 19.05 -14.04 -4.35
CA VAL A 468 20.17 -14.59 -5.11
C VAL A 468 21.35 -13.60 -5.13
N ASN A 469 22.57 -14.14 -5.17
CA ASN A 469 23.77 -13.33 -5.28
C ASN A 469 23.91 -12.77 -6.70
N ILE A 470 24.41 -11.54 -6.79
CA ILE A 470 24.71 -10.83 -8.04
C ILE A 470 26.19 -10.56 -8.09
N SER A 471 26.79 -10.68 -9.27
CA SER A 471 28.18 -10.30 -9.49
C SER A 471 28.27 -9.18 -10.53
N ASN A 472 29.21 -8.25 -10.30
CA ASN A 472 29.62 -7.22 -11.28
C ASN A 472 28.51 -6.28 -11.78
N LEU A 473 27.53 -5.93 -10.94
CA LEU A 473 26.48 -4.97 -11.29
C LEU A 473 26.72 -3.65 -10.55
N SER A 474 27.09 -2.60 -11.29
CA SER A 474 27.38 -1.27 -10.76
C SER A 474 27.01 -0.16 -11.73
N GLY A 475 27.02 1.09 -11.25
CA GLY A 475 26.62 2.28 -12.01
C GLY A 475 25.14 2.31 -12.33
N THR A 476 24.72 3.13 -13.27
CA THR A 476 23.32 3.24 -13.68
C THR A 476 23.03 2.31 -14.87
N LYS A 477 21.99 1.49 -14.78
CA LYS A 477 21.60 0.52 -15.80
C LYS A 477 20.07 0.47 -15.96
N ASN A 478 19.61 0.17 -17.16
CA ASN A 478 18.25 -0.32 -17.36
C ASN A 478 18.18 -1.78 -16.89
N LEU A 479 17.21 -2.11 -16.07
CA LEU A 479 17.03 -3.42 -15.44
C LEU A 479 15.81 -4.12 -16.03
N PHE A 480 15.92 -5.42 -16.31
CA PHE A 480 14.83 -6.21 -16.88
C PHE A 480 14.64 -7.52 -16.11
N PHE A 481 13.39 -7.93 -15.98
CA PHE A 481 12.97 -9.21 -15.39
C PHE A 481 12.18 -9.97 -16.46
N VAL A 482 12.60 -11.17 -16.80
CA VAL A 482 11.98 -12.01 -17.85
C VAL A 482 11.55 -13.33 -17.24
N ALA A 483 10.29 -13.71 -17.42
CA ALA A 483 9.73 -14.95 -16.87
C ALA A 483 9.91 -16.15 -17.81
N SER A 484 10.22 -17.31 -17.24
CA SER A 484 10.24 -18.58 -17.96
C SER A 484 8.90 -19.34 -17.95
N GLY A 485 7.96 -18.90 -17.14
CA GLY A 485 6.65 -19.53 -16.93
C GLY A 485 5.74 -18.66 -16.08
N ASP A 486 4.59 -19.19 -15.71
CA ASP A 486 3.59 -18.51 -14.91
C ASP A 486 4.11 -18.17 -13.51
N CYS A 487 4.17 -16.88 -13.19
CA CYS A 487 4.58 -16.34 -11.89
C CYS A 487 4.05 -14.92 -11.67
N ALA A 488 4.15 -14.46 -10.44
CA ALA A 488 3.89 -13.08 -10.07
C ALA A 488 5.07 -12.48 -9.30
N ILE A 489 5.33 -11.21 -9.52
CA ILE A 489 6.29 -10.39 -8.76
C ILE A 489 5.50 -9.29 -8.05
N ASP A 490 5.80 -9.09 -6.76
CA ASP A 490 5.24 -8.01 -5.95
C ASP A 490 6.26 -6.87 -5.82
N SER A 491 7.48 -7.21 -5.37
CA SER A 491 8.51 -6.20 -5.14
C SER A 491 9.92 -6.79 -5.25
N TRP A 492 10.90 -5.89 -5.39
CA TRP A 492 12.32 -6.27 -5.45
C TRP A 492 13.20 -5.22 -4.79
N GLN A 493 14.35 -5.67 -4.29
CA GLN A 493 15.36 -4.83 -3.67
C GLN A 493 16.74 -5.45 -3.81
N PHE A 494 17.73 -4.64 -4.17
CA PHE A 494 19.14 -5.05 -4.16
C PHE A 494 19.80 -4.73 -2.83
N SER A 495 20.82 -5.50 -2.50
CA SER A 495 21.75 -5.22 -1.40
C SER A 495 23.11 -4.84 -1.96
N LYS A 496 23.75 -3.85 -1.34
CA LYS A 496 25.09 -3.40 -1.78
C LYS A 496 26.11 -4.52 -1.59
N SER A 497 27.12 -4.58 -2.46
CA SER A 497 28.35 -5.31 -2.17
C SER A 497 28.94 -4.74 -0.88
N ALA A 498 29.26 -5.60 0.06
CA ALA A 498 30.06 -5.16 1.18
C ALA A 498 31.34 -4.55 0.58
N SER A 499 31.53 -3.24 0.74
CA SER A 499 32.81 -2.60 0.41
C SER A 499 33.87 -3.34 1.20
N SER A 500 35.00 -3.68 0.56
CA SER A 500 36.09 -4.48 1.15
C SER A 500 36.76 -3.83 2.39
N ASN A 501 36.06 -2.92 3.05
CA ASN A 501 36.43 -2.26 4.31
C ASN A 501 35.26 -2.08 5.30
N THR A 502 34.15 -2.81 5.12
CA THR A 502 33.15 -2.95 6.19
C THR A 502 32.90 -4.45 6.34
N THR A 503 33.55 -5.05 7.29
CA THR A 503 33.21 -6.32 7.90
C THR A 503 31.67 -6.37 8.01
N SER A 504 31.04 -7.44 7.49
CA SER A 504 29.68 -7.83 7.86
C SER A 504 29.71 -8.03 9.37
N THR A 505 29.45 -6.98 10.10
CA THR A 505 29.42 -7.05 11.55
C THR A 505 28.04 -7.56 11.95
N THR A 506 27.86 -8.88 11.91
CA THR A 506 27.13 -9.51 13.01
C THR A 506 27.63 -8.83 14.26
N VAL A 507 26.73 -8.40 15.09
CA VAL A 507 27.02 -7.74 16.36
C VAL A 507 28.22 -8.40 17.00
N GLN A 508 29.34 -7.67 17.15
CA GLN A 508 30.55 -8.17 17.76
C GLN A 508 30.33 -8.36 19.25
N GLY A 509 31.04 -9.26 19.86
CA GLY A 509 30.96 -9.61 21.26
C GLY A 509 30.66 -11.11 21.46
N ASN A 510 31.03 -11.65 22.59
CA ASN A 510 30.73 -13.03 22.95
C ASN A 510 29.25 -13.16 23.30
N ASP A 511 28.65 -14.30 22.99
CA ASP A 511 27.30 -14.63 23.44
C ASP A 511 27.24 -14.63 24.96
N VAL A 512 26.19 -14.05 25.52
CA VAL A 512 25.94 -13.95 26.97
C VAL A 512 24.69 -14.71 27.32
N TYR A 513 24.75 -15.44 28.40
CA TYR A 513 23.63 -16.20 28.96
C TYR A 513 23.27 -15.65 30.35
N LEU A 514 22.14 -14.96 30.44
CA LEU A 514 21.53 -14.60 31.71
C LEU A 514 20.55 -15.69 32.13
N SER A 515 20.35 -15.86 33.45
CA SER A 515 19.38 -16.82 33.99
C SER A 515 17.95 -16.46 33.55
N ASP A 516 17.10 -17.47 33.41
CA ASP A 516 15.65 -17.21 33.24
C ASP A 516 15.16 -16.46 34.50
N GLY A 517 14.38 -15.41 34.29
CA GLY A 517 13.90 -14.59 35.40
C GLY A 517 13.37 -13.24 34.98
N TRP A 518 12.90 -12.48 35.96
CA TRP A 518 12.40 -11.11 35.73
C TRP A 518 13.52 -10.10 35.83
N TYR A 519 13.51 -9.13 34.90
CA TYR A 519 14.49 -8.06 34.79
C TYR A 519 13.83 -6.71 34.51
N TYR A 520 14.47 -5.68 35.10
CA TYR A 520 14.37 -4.32 34.56
C TYR A 520 15.51 -4.14 33.55
N ILE A 521 15.20 -3.58 32.37
CA ILE A 521 16.18 -3.40 31.30
C ILE A 521 16.44 -1.91 31.14
N LYS A 522 17.66 -1.46 31.49
CA LYS A 522 18.04 -0.05 31.57
C LYS A 522 19.02 0.31 30.46
N ASN A 523 18.75 1.39 29.75
CA ASN A 523 19.65 1.88 28.70
C ASN A 523 20.87 2.60 29.30
N VAL A 524 22.07 2.35 28.75
CA VAL A 524 23.32 2.96 29.23
C VAL A 524 23.38 4.46 28.93
N ASN A 525 22.92 4.90 27.76
CA ASN A 525 22.93 6.32 27.36
C ASN A 525 21.93 7.17 28.14
N ALA A 526 20.69 6.71 28.19
CA ALA A 526 19.57 7.47 28.75
C ALA A 526 19.42 7.30 30.27
N GLN A 527 19.97 6.24 30.86
CA GLN A 527 19.72 5.82 32.26
C GLN A 527 18.21 5.67 32.54
N LYS A 528 17.43 5.30 31.53
CA LYS A 528 16.00 5.08 31.54
C LYS A 528 15.70 3.59 31.29
N TYR A 529 14.53 3.16 31.70
CA TYR A 529 14.10 1.76 31.60
C TYR A 529 13.23 1.53 30.34
N LEU A 530 13.41 0.36 29.76
CA LEU A 530 12.58 -0.16 28.70
C LEU A 530 11.15 -0.34 29.21
N GLN A 531 10.18 0.38 28.68
CA GLN A 531 8.82 0.44 29.17
C GLN A 531 7.81 0.30 28.03
N VAL A 532 6.71 -0.40 28.32
CA VAL A 532 5.52 -0.37 27.45
C VAL A 532 4.77 0.93 27.68
N THR A 533 4.48 1.65 26.61
CA THR A 533 3.76 2.95 26.64
C THR A 533 2.47 2.86 27.47
N ASN A 534 2.29 3.84 28.34
CA ASN A 534 1.14 3.93 29.25
C ASN A 534 0.93 2.74 30.20
N ASN A 535 1.94 1.87 30.38
CA ASN A 535 1.85 0.66 31.19
C ASN A 535 0.63 -0.22 30.80
N TYR A 536 0.35 -0.31 29.50
CA TYR A 536 -0.86 -0.95 28.97
C TYR A 536 -0.54 -2.13 28.07
N GLY A 537 -1.07 -3.33 28.40
CA GLY A 537 -0.82 -4.60 27.71
C GLY A 537 -1.80 -4.82 26.56
N THR A 538 -1.39 -4.55 25.33
CA THR A 538 -2.12 -4.91 24.11
C THR A 538 -1.14 -5.19 22.97
N GLY A 539 -1.50 -6.09 22.04
CA GLY A 539 -0.68 -6.38 20.87
C GLY A 539 -0.51 -5.14 19.96
N GLY A 540 0.74 -4.83 19.63
CA GLY A 540 1.10 -3.63 18.87
C GLY A 540 1.37 -2.39 19.71
N GLN A 541 1.31 -2.49 21.05
CA GLN A 541 1.64 -1.37 21.93
C GLN A 541 3.12 -1.04 21.86
N ASN A 542 3.42 0.26 21.78
CA ASN A 542 4.77 0.77 21.63
C ASN A 542 5.65 0.50 22.85
N VAL A 543 6.95 0.39 22.62
CA VAL A 543 7.98 0.32 23.66
C VAL A 543 8.86 1.56 23.58
N GLU A 544 9.02 2.21 24.73
CA GLU A 544 9.67 3.50 24.88
C GLU A 544 10.49 3.55 26.17
N PHE A 545 11.09 4.69 26.49
CA PHE A 545 11.73 4.92 27.77
C PHE A 545 10.77 5.41 28.84
N GLY A 546 10.97 4.93 30.06
CA GLY A 546 10.33 5.45 31.28
C GLY A 546 11.31 5.63 32.43
N THR A 547 11.04 6.62 33.28
CA THR A 547 11.71 6.75 34.57
C THR A 547 11.42 5.51 35.41
N GLY A 548 12.41 4.98 36.13
CA GLY A 548 12.28 3.78 36.93
C GLY A 548 11.27 3.94 38.08
N THR A 549 10.05 3.46 37.84
CA THR A 549 8.93 3.49 38.78
C THR A 549 8.53 2.08 39.24
N GLY A 550 9.12 1.04 38.64
CA GLY A 550 8.82 -0.36 38.97
C GLY A 550 7.46 -0.86 38.47
N VAL A 551 6.78 -0.11 37.61
CA VAL A 551 5.48 -0.53 37.04
C VAL A 551 5.60 -1.79 36.17
N GLN A 552 4.50 -2.52 36.00
CA GLN A 552 4.50 -3.81 35.30
C GLN A 552 5.04 -3.70 33.87
N GLY A 553 4.79 -2.57 33.17
CA GLY A 553 5.30 -2.34 31.82
C GLY A 553 6.82 -2.16 31.71
N GLN A 554 7.53 -2.04 32.84
CA GLN A 554 8.99 -2.02 32.90
C GLN A 554 9.61 -3.37 33.22
N LYS A 555 8.80 -4.40 33.58
CA LYS A 555 9.27 -5.73 33.95
C LYS A 555 9.21 -6.67 32.75
N TRP A 556 10.32 -7.37 32.51
CA TRP A 556 10.52 -8.27 31.39
C TRP A 556 11.01 -9.63 31.84
N TYR A 557 10.29 -10.69 31.53
CA TYR A 557 10.74 -12.06 31.81
C TYR A 557 11.63 -12.55 30.68
N LEU A 558 12.91 -12.73 30.96
CA LEU A 558 13.85 -13.34 30.04
C LEU A 558 13.70 -14.86 30.12
N LYS A 559 13.51 -15.50 28.98
CA LYS A 559 13.51 -16.96 28.85
C LYS A 559 14.49 -17.42 27.77
N ASN A 560 15.40 -18.31 28.18
CA ASN A 560 16.34 -18.96 27.28
C ASN A 560 15.64 -20.03 26.43
N LEU A 561 15.95 -20.08 25.13
CA LEU A 561 15.36 -21.03 24.18
C LEU A 561 16.24 -22.26 23.91
N GLY A 562 17.40 -22.39 24.59
CA GLY A 562 18.33 -23.52 24.47
C GLY A 562 19.24 -23.50 23.22
N ASN A 563 19.05 -22.53 22.32
CA ASN A 563 19.82 -22.36 21.08
C ASN A 563 20.62 -21.05 21.03
N GLY A 564 20.83 -20.42 22.19
CA GLY A 564 21.54 -19.15 22.35
C GLY A 564 20.67 -17.92 22.09
N TYR A 565 19.39 -18.08 21.85
CA TYR A 565 18.42 -17.00 21.77
C TYR A 565 17.57 -16.92 23.04
N VAL A 566 17.05 -15.74 23.29
CA VAL A 566 16.13 -15.45 24.37
C VAL A 566 14.85 -14.80 23.87
N THR A 567 13.78 -14.92 24.62
CA THR A 567 12.59 -14.10 24.49
C THR A 567 12.44 -13.18 25.69
N LEU A 568 11.79 -12.03 25.53
CA LEU A 568 11.51 -11.07 26.59
C LEU A 568 9.98 -10.86 26.66
N LYS A 569 9.35 -11.46 27.68
CA LYS A 569 7.91 -11.37 27.92
C LYS A 569 7.62 -10.19 28.84
N SER A 570 6.65 -9.35 28.50
CA SER A 570 6.18 -8.27 29.36
C SER A 570 5.37 -8.80 30.54
N ALA A 571 5.50 -8.17 31.70
CA ALA A 571 4.63 -8.47 32.84
C ALA A 571 3.18 -8.00 32.69
N LEU A 572 2.85 -7.34 31.59
CA LEU A 572 1.49 -6.89 31.25
C LEU A 572 0.62 -7.99 30.60
N GLY A 573 1.06 -9.25 30.59
CA GLY A 573 0.31 -10.38 30.05
C GLY A 573 1.11 -11.25 29.08
N GLU A 574 0.42 -11.94 28.17
CA GLU A 574 1.05 -12.87 27.22
C GLU A 574 1.62 -12.14 25.99
N TYR A 575 2.35 -11.05 26.22
CA TYR A 575 2.96 -10.24 25.16
C TYR A 575 4.48 -10.34 25.21
N MET A 576 5.08 -10.58 24.06
CA MET A 576 6.54 -10.62 23.88
C MET A 576 7.04 -9.29 23.32
N LEU A 577 8.26 -8.91 23.70
CA LEU A 577 9.01 -7.88 22.98
C LEU A 577 9.14 -8.31 21.52
N ASP A 578 8.86 -7.42 20.59
CA ASP A 578 8.65 -7.76 19.18
C ASP A 578 9.19 -6.65 18.28
N VAL A 579 9.90 -7.05 17.24
CA VAL A 579 10.29 -6.14 16.13
C VAL A 579 9.12 -6.03 15.16
N ALA A 580 8.51 -4.87 15.06
CA ALA A 580 7.30 -4.68 14.27
C ALA A 580 7.39 -5.24 12.85
N CYS A 581 6.46 -6.14 12.49
CA CYS A 581 6.37 -6.81 11.20
C CYS A 581 7.64 -7.61 10.80
N ALA A 582 8.52 -7.97 11.74
CA ALA A 582 9.81 -8.63 11.48
C ALA A 582 10.68 -7.90 10.44
N LYS A 583 10.52 -6.59 10.27
CA LYS A 583 11.28 -5.80 9.28
C LYS A 583 12.74 -5.74 9.65
N ASN A 584 13.60 -5.79 8.64
CA ASN A 584 15.05 -5.65 8.80
C ASN A 584 15.55 -4.24 8.41
N ASP A 585 14.80 -3.19 8.79
CA ASP A 585 15.16 -1.80 8.50
C ASP A 585 15.61 -1.08 9.76
N ASN A 586 16.50 -0.08 9.63
CA ASN A 586 16.75 0.88 10.69
C ASN A 586 15.45 1.64 10.99
N ARG A 587 15.25 2.04 12.26
CA ARG A 587 14.03 2.69 12.77
C ARG A 587 12.80 1.75 12.85
N THR A 588 12.92 0.46 12.54
CA THR A 588 11.80 -0.44 12.79
C THR A 588 11.43 -0.40 14.26
N ASN A 589 10.17 -0.15 14.53
CA ASN A 589 9.66 0.02 15.88
C ASN A 589 9.79 -1.25 16.71
N ILE A 590 10.03 -1.08 18.01
CA ILE A 590 9.92 -2.14 19.01
C ILE A 590 8.58 -1.97 19.71
N GLN A 591 7.86 -3.05 19.80
CA GLN A 591 6.51 -3.13 20.37
C GLN A 591 6.37 -4.35 21.28
N ILE A 592 5.26 -4.49 21.96
CA ILE A 592 4.84 -5.79 22.48
C ILE A 592 3.81 -6.41 21.54
N TYR A 593 3.87 -7.72 21.35
CA TYR A 593 2.92 -8.44 20.51
C TYR A 593 2.62 -9.84 21.06
N ASN A 594 1.46 -10.41 20.68
CA ASN A 594 1.10 -11.77 21.08
C ASN A 594 2.21 -12.76 20.71
N ALA A 595 2.47 -13.74 21.57
CA ALA A 595 3.48 -14.75 21.32
C ALA A 595 3.14 -15.61 20.08
N TYR A 596 4.06 -15.70 19.11
CA TYR A 596 3.89 -16.50 17.88
C TYR A 596 5.15 -17.25 17.44
N SER A 597 6.16 -17.34 18.28
CA SER A 597 7.43 -18.08 18.06
C SER A 597 8.23 -17.63 16.82
N GLY A 598 7.99 -16.40 16.31
CA GLY A 598 8.68 -15.85 15.15
C GLY A 598 10.04 -15.24 15.47
N ASP A 599 10.87 -15.02 14.46
CA ASP A 599 12.20 -14.42 14.59
C ASP A 599 12.19 -12.98 15.11
N ALA A 600 11.08 -12.25 14.96
CA ALA A 600 10.89 -10.91 15.50
C ALA A 600 10.84 -10.86 17.03
N GLN A 601 10.55 -11.98 17.70
CA GLN A 601 10.45 -12.10 19.15
C GLN A 601 11.66 -12.80 19.77
N GLN A 602 12.69 -13.10 18.98
CA GLN A 602 13.89 -13.77 19.42
C GLN A 602 15.10 -12.83 19.34
N PHE A 603 15.84 -12.80 20.44
CA PHE A 603 16.98 -11.91 20.60
C PHE A 603 18.21 -12.69 21.04
N LYS A 604 19.39 -12.17 20.74
CA LYS A 604 20.65 -12.72 21.24
C LYS A 604 21.36 -11.66 22.09
N LEU A 605 21.76 -12.02 23.29
CA LEU A 605 22.54 -11.15 24.15
C LEU A 605 24.02 -11.31 23.85
N LYS A 606 24.75 -10.21 23.75
CA LYS A 606 26.19 -10.19 23.53
C LYS A 606 26.88 -9.23 24.49
N THR A 607 28.17 -9.49 24.80
CA THR A 607 28.98 -8.55 25.58
C THR A 607 29.06 -7.19 24.90
N SER A 608 29.03 -6.12 25.69
CA SER A 608 29.21 -4.76 25.21
C SER A 608 30.58 -4.19 25.63
N SER A 609 30.91 -2.99 25.18
CA SER A 609 32.10 -2.25 25.63
C SER A 609 31.96 -1.74 27.05
N THR A 610 30.76 -1.66 27.62
CA THR A 610 30.51 -1.23 29.00
C THR A 610 30.37 -2.46 29.91
N ASN A 611 31.15 -2.53 30.93
CA ASN A 611 31.10 -3.64 31.90
C ASN A 611 29.70 -3.72 32.57
N GLY A 612 29.12 -4.92 32.58
CA GLY A 612 27.77 -5.17 33.13
C GLY A 612 26.62 -4.75 32.21
N ALA A 613 26.90 -4.25 30.99
CA ALA A 613 25.90 -4.00 30.01
C ALA A 613 26.02 -4.99 28.83
N TYR A 614 24.93 -5.15 28.11
CA TYR A 614 24.78 -6.11 27.01
C TYR A 614 24.21 -5.44 25.78
N ILE A 615 24.46 -6.05 24.64
CA ILE A 615 23.84 -5.71 23.37
C ILE A 615 22.71 -6.70 23.13
N VAL A 616 21.54 -6.21 22.75
CA VAL A 616 20.36 -7.03 22.47
C VAL A 616 20.18 -7.10 20.95
N ALA A 617 20.76 -8.11 20.31
CA ALA A 617 20.73 -8.29 18.86
C ALA A 617 19.42 -8.98 18.42
N THR A 618 18.80 -8.46 17.34
CA THR A 618 17.52 -8.97 16.83
C THR A 618 17.76 -10.12 15.85
N LYS A 619 17.03 -11.23 16.02
CA LYS A 619 17.16 -12.41 15.15
C LYS A 619 16.62 -12.15 13.74
N CYS A 620 15.51 -11.43 13.62
CA CYS A 620 14.90 -11.10 12.32
C CYS A 620 15.82 -10.26 11.42
N SER A 621 16.86 -9.62 12.00
CA SER A 621 17.89 -8.90 11.25
C SER A 621 19.13 -9.76 10.90
N ASN A 622 19.12 -11.06 11.17
CA ASN A 622 20.29 -11.92 11.13
C ASN A 622 21.43 -11.41 12.02
N LEU A 623 21.09 -10.86 13.19
CA LEU A 623 22.02 -10.30 14.19
C LEU A 623 22.87 -9.12 13.66
N THR A 624 22.38 -8.38 12.68
CA THR A 624 23.05 -7.16 12.17
C THR A 624 22.54 -5.89 12.81
N LYS A 625 21.38 -5.97 13.50
CA LYS A 625 20.74 -4.86 14.21
C LYS A 625 20.50 -5.22 15.68
N VAL A 626 20.34 -4.17 16.47
CA VAL A 626 20.20 -4.24 17.92
C VAL A 626 19.10 -3.32 18.40
N LEU A 627 18.61 -3.50 19.60
CA LEU A 627 17.77 -2.51 20.26
C LEU A 627 18.54 -1.21 20.42
N ASP A 628 17.91 -0.11 20.07
CA ASP A 628 18.49 1.22 19.96
C ASP A 628 17.53 2.26 20.52
N ASP A 629 18.03 3.18 21.33
CA ASP A 629 17.26 4.36 21.64
C ASP A 629 17.28 5.32 20.44
N TYR A 630 16.12 5.71 20.01
CA TYR A 630 15.99 6.54 18.83
C TYR A 630 16.67 7.90 19.02
N ASN A 631 17.67 8.16 18.17
CA ASN A 631 18.35 9.46 18.09
C ASN A 631 19.09 9.90 19.38
N PHE A 632 19.58 8.95 20.16
CA PHE A 632 20.24 9.19 21.47
C PHE A 632 19.35 9.97 22.45
N GLY A 633 18.04 9.75 22.39
CA GLY A 633 17.07 10.40 23.27
C GLY A 633 17.23 9.99 24.72
N LYS A 634 16.98 10.91 25.66
CA LYS A 634 17.17 10.68 27.11
C LYS A 634 15.91 10.95 27.94
N SER A 635 14.83 11.34 27.29
CA SER A 635 13.58 11.68 27.97
C SER A 635 12.64 10.48 28.05
N ASP A 636 11.73 10.50 29.01
CA ASP A 636 10.58 9.60 29.03
C ASP A 636 9.79 9.77 27.72
N GLY A 637 9.26 8.66 27.18
CA GLY A 637 8.59 8.63 25.88
C GLY A 637 9.53 8.56 24.69
N THR A 638 10.88 8.56 24.87
CA THR A 638 11.80 8.31 23.75
C THR A 638 11.54 6.91 23.20
N ASN A 639 11.30 6.83 21.89
CA ASN A 639 10.98 5.58 21.21
C ASN A 639 12.17 4.62 21.20
N VAL A 640 11.91 3.34 21.36
CA VAL A 640 12.89 2.27 21.16
C VAL A 640 12.64 1.62 19.81
N CYS A 641 13.70 1.49 19.03
CA CYS A 641 13.65 0.87 17.71
C CYS A 641 14.79 -0.14 17.52
N GLN A 642 14.86 -0.82 16.41
CA GLN A 642 16.09 -1.50 16.02
C GLN A 642 16.93 -0.61 15.09
N TRP A 643 18.25 -0.72 15.21
CA TRP A 643 19.22 -0.02 14.38
C TRP A 643 20.45 -0.86 14.08
N THR A 644 21.14 -0.59 12.97
CA THR A 644 22.43 -1.22 12.67
C THR A 644 23.40 -1.00 13.83
N TYR A 645 24.07 -2.06 14.24
CA TYR A 645 25.02 -1.99 15.35
C TYR A 645 26.17 -1.03 15.07
N GLY A 646 26.32 -0.02 15.90
CA GLY A 646 27.37 0.99 15.82
C GLY A 646 28.32 1.01 17.01
N GLY A 647 28.07 0.19 18.05
CA GLY A 647 28.87 0.13 19.27
C GLY A 647 28.64 1.27 20.24
N TYR A 648 27.62 2.10 20.03
CA TYR A 648 27.35 3.29 20.84
C TYR A 648 26.58 2.95 22.14
N SER A 649 26.65 3.86 23.14
CA SER A 649 25.99 3.67 24.45
C SER A 649 24.48 3.58 24.38
N ASN A 650 23.84 4.17 23.37
CA ASN A 650 22.40 4.09 23.14
C ASN A 650 21.93 2.68 22.69
N GLN A 651 22.87 1.80 22.33
CA GLN A 651 22.64 0.39 21.95
C GLN A 651 23.04 -0.60 23.04
N GLN A 652 23.33 -0.12 24.24
CA GLN A 652 23.81 -0.94 25.36
C GLN A 652 22.80 -0.92 26.50
N TRP A 653 22.58 -2.10 27.09
CA TRP A 653 21.47 -2.33 28.03
C TRP A 653 21.96 -3.10 29.25
N ILE A 654 21.59 -2.62 30.43
CA ILE A 654 21.85 -3.24 31.71
C ILE A 654 20.61 -4.04 32.11
N PHE A 655 20.78 -5.32 32.46
CA PHE A 655 19.71 -6.19 32.91
C PHE A 655 19.81 -6.29 34.42
N GLU A 656 18.92 -5.61 35.15
CA GLU A 656 18.83 -5.60 36.61
C GLU A 656 17.84 -6.69 37.03
N HIS A 657 18.36 -7.81 37.61
CA HIS A 657 17.51 -8.89 38.05
C HIS A 657 16.61 -8.41 39.19
N THR A 658 15.35 -8.81 39.20
CA THR A 658 14.40 -8.48 40.25
C THR A 658 13.84 -9.75 40.86
N ASP A 659 14.02 -9.92 42.20
CA ASP A 659 13.45 -11.00 42.98
C ASP A 659 11.99 -10.77 43.38
N GLU A 660 11.38 -9.64 42.97
CA GLU A 660 9.96 -9.43 43.17
C GLU A 660 9.19 -10.57 42.49
N LYS A 661 8.72 -11.50 43.33
CA LYS A 661 7.67 -12.43 42.96
C LYS A 661 6.56 -11.57 42.39
N VAL A 662 6.21 -11.78 41.11
CA VAL A 662 4.88 -11.43 40.64
C VAL A 662 3.96 -12.05 41.68
N ASP A 663 3.15 -11.26 42.36
CA ASP A 663 2.19 -11.78 43.31
C ASP A 663 1.44 -12.94 42.67
N SER A 664 1.91 -14.15 42.95
CA SER A 664 1.29 -15.39 42.53
C SER A 664 0.01 -15.68 43.30
N GLU A 665 -0.45 -14.72 44.10
CA GLU A 665 -1.69 -14.82 44.89
C GLU A 665 -2.93 -14.23 44.25
N ILE A 666 -2.87 -13.80 42.97
CA ILE A 666 -4.09 -13.54 42.18
C ILE A 666 -4.26 -14.61 41.07
N SER A 667 -3.54 -15.69 41.11
CA SER A 667 -3.66 -16.80 40.17
C SER A 667 -4.10 -18.10 40.79
N SER A 668 -5.15 -18.09 41.57
CA SER A 668 -5.88 -19.30 41.93
C SER A 668 -7.39 -19.15 41.71
N THR A 669 -7.77 -18.42 40.65
CA THR A 669 -9.06 -18.62 40.02
C THR A 669 -8.78 -19.20 38.64
N THR A 670 -9.06 -20.47 38.50
CA THR A 670 -9.02 -21.28 37.31
C THR A 670 -9.63 -20.52 36.12
N THR A 671 -8.82 -19.74 35.38
CA THR A 671 -9.17 -19.41 34.01
C THR A 671 -9.08 -20.71 33.26
N ASN A 672 -10.24 -21.21 32.84
CA ASN A 672 -10.31 -22.35 31.94
C ASN A 672 -9.53 -21.96 30.68
N LYS A 673 -8.31 -22.49 30.49
CA LYS A 673 -7.41 -22.18 29.35
C LYS A 673 -8.03 -22.50 27.99
N GLU A 674 -9.24 -22.96 27.98
CA GLU A 674 -9.96 -23.57 26.89
C GLU A 674 -11.08 -22.68 26.32
N LEU A 675 -11.51 -21.64 27.06
CA LEU A 675 -12.44 -20.61 26.58
C LEU A 675 -11.71 -19.31 26.22
N LYS A 676 -12.07 -18.71 25.11
CA LYS A 676 -11.54 -17.41 24.67
C LYS A 676 -12.68 -16.40 24.58
N LEU A 677 -12.50 -15.21 25.14
CA LEU A 677 -13.41 -14.08 25.00
C LEU A 677 -12.86 -13.06 24.01
N ASP A 678 -13.65 -12.71 23.01
CA ASP A 678 -13.48 -11.52 22.20
C ASP A 678 -14.65 -10.55 22.49
N TYR A 679 -14.42 -9.24 22.41
CA TYR A 679 -15.49 -8.25 22.56
C TYR A 679 -15.22 -7.00 21.73
N THR A 680 -16.32 -6.30 21.39
CA THR A 680 -16.29 -5.03 20.66
C THR A 680 -17.09 -3.99 21.44
N ILE A 681 -16.47 -2.82 21.66
CA ILE A 681 -17.10 -1.68 22.34
C ILE A 681 -17.51 -0.66 21.29
N ASN A 682 -18.80 -0.34 21.24
CA ASN A 682 -19.35 0.77 20.49
C ASN A 682 -19.76 1.87 21.47
N ASN A 683 -19.03 2.99 21.52
CA ASN A 683 -19.20 4.08 22.46
C ASN A 683 -19.65 5.33 21.71
N TRP A 684 -20.80 5.92 22.11
CA TRP A 684 -21.37 7.15 21.53
C TRP A 684 -21.37 8.33 22.50
N GLY A 685 -20.54 8.25 23.56
CA GLY A 685 -20.29 9.35 24.51
C GLY A 685 -21.23 9.41 25.70
N SER A 686 -22.54 9.35 25.55
CA SER A 686 -23.52 9.29 26.64
C SER A 686 -23.86 7.87 27.09
N GLY A 687 -23.42 6.87 26.34
CA GLY A 687 -23.62 5.45 26.59
C GLY A 687 -22.81 4.60 25.64
N TYR A 688 -22.89 3.29 25.82
CA TYR A 688 -22.14 2.32 25.04
C TYR A 688 -22.85 0.97 24.93
N GLN A 689 -22.45 0.21 23.94
CA GLN A 689 -22.80 -1.19 23.78
C GLN A 689 -21.52 -2.01 23.72
N VAL A 690 -21.49 -3.13 24.45
CA VAL A 690 -20.44 -4.13 24.33
C VAL A 690 -21.04 -5.43 23.81
N THR A 691 -20.49 -5.92 22.70
CA THR A 691 -20.84 -7.25 22.15
C THR A 691 -19.72 -8.20 22.48
N PHE A 692 -20.02 -9.30 23.12
CA PHE A 692 -19.11 -10.34 23.52
C PHE A 692 -19.28 -11.59 22.67
N LYS A 693 -18.16 -12.31 22.48
CA LYS A 693 -18.13 -13.61 21.83
C LYS A 693 -17.21 -14.56 22.59
N ILE A 694 -17.77 -15.64 23.13
CA ILE A 694 -17.01 -16.70 23.79
C ILE A 694 -16.81 -17.87 22.82
N TYR A 695 -15.57 -18.28 22.63
CA TYR A 695 -15.16 -19.42 21.81
C TYR A 695 -14.81 -20.61 22.70
N ASN A 696 -15.26 -21.78 22.34
CA ASN A 696 -14.78 -23.04 22.89
C ASN A 696 -13.70 -23.63 21.97
N ASN A 697 -12.44 -23.44 22.33
CA ASN A 697 -11.29 -23.97 21.60
C ASN A 697 -10.85 -25.36 22.08
N THR A 698 -11.68 -26.03 22.87
CA THR A 698 -11.37 -27.35 23.42
C THR A 698 -11.77 -28.48 22.46
N SER A 699 -11.37 -29.69 22.84
CA SER A 699 -11.76 -30.92 22.15
C SER A 699 -13.13 -31.48 22.58
N ALA A 700 -13.83 -30.84 23.53
CA ALA A 700 -15.11 -31.27 24.08
C ALA A 700 -16.10 -30.11 24.19
N ASP A 701 -17.38 -30.41 24.34
CA ASP A 701 -18.43 -29.45 24.64
C ASP A 701 -18.26 -28.87 26.04
N ILE A 702 -18.48 -27.57 26.22
CA ILE A 702 -18.42 -26.88 27.51
C ILE A 702 -19.82 -26.38 27.87
N SER A 703 -20.25 -26.65 29.11
CA SER A 703 -21.52 -26.20 29.66
C SER A 703 -21.31 -25.35 30.92
N GLY A 704 -22.12 -24.31 31.06
CA GLY A 704 -22.17 -23.51 32.29
C GLY A 704 -21.01 -22.53 32.47
N TRP A 705 -20.69 -21.75 31.42
CA TRP A 705 -19.66 -20.70 31.49
C TRP A 705 -20.10 -19.50 32.36
N THR A 706 -19.13 -18.77 32.89
CA THR A 706 -19.34 -17.54 33.68
C THR A 706 -18.34 -16.48 33.29
N LEU A 707 -18.81 -15.25 33.05
CA LEU A 707 -17.97 -14.08 32.80
C LEU A 707 -18.16 -13.05 33.93
N LYS A 708 -17.09 -12.67 34.62
CA LYS A 708 -17.10 -11.62 35.62
C LYS A 708 -16.36 -10.38 35.08
N ILE A 709 -16.98 -9.20 35.20
CA ILE A 709 -16.41 -7.91 34.78
C ILE A 709 -16.44 -6.95 35.97
N LYS A 710 -15.34 -6.22 36.22
CA LYS A 710 -15.31 -5.23 37.30
C LYS A 710 -16.30 -4.11 37.09
N LYS A 711 -17.05 -3.73 38.15
CA LYS A 711 -17.96 -2.59 38.14
C LYS A 711 -17.26 -1.25 37.92
N SER A 712 -15.97 -1.15 38.25
CA SER A 712 -15.15 0.02 37.94
C SER A 712 -14.98 0.29 36.45
N ASP A 713 -15.08 -0.73 35.63
CA ASP A 713 -14.80 -0.68 34.20
C ASP A 713 -16.07 -0.51 33.36
N ILE A 714 -17.24 -0.85 33.93
CA ILE A 714 -18.49 -0.93 33.19
C ILE A 714 -19.69 -0.65 34.08
N ASN A 715 -20.68 0.05 33.56
CA ASN A 715 -21.99 0.24 34.22
C ASN A 715 -23.07 -0.35 33.32
N ILE A 716 -23.61 -1.54 33.68
CA ILE A 716 -24.58 -2.28 32.89
C ILE A 716 -25.99 -1.83 33.22
N VAL A 717 -26.75 -1.36 32.22
CA VAL A 717 -28.15 -0.94 32.36
C VAL A 717 -29.11 -1.89 31.63
N SER A 718 -28.66 -2.62 30.64
CA SER A 718 -29.42 -3.68 29.96
C SER A 718 -28.50 -4.72 29.36
N ASN A 719 -29.01 -5.91 29.08
CA ASN A 719 -28.28 -7.02 28.48
C ASN A 719 -29.21 -7.83 27.56
N TRP A 720 -28.59 -8.65 26.70
CA TRP A 720 -29.33 -9.65 25.89
C TRP A 720 -28.57 -10.96 25.82
N SER A 721 -29.32 -12.05 25.76
CA SER A 721 -28.81 -13.43 25.70
C SER A 721 -28.03 -13.90 26.92
N VAL A 722 -28.11 -13.23 28.08
CA VAL A 722 -27.43 -13.61 29.32
C VAL A 722 -28.23 -13.12 30.53
N ASP A 723 -27.95 -13.70 31.71
CA ASP A 723 -28.30 -13.16 33.00
C ASP A 723 -27.11 -12.38 33.58
N VAL A 724 -27.41 -11.23 34.20
CA VAL A 724 -26.40 -10.40 34.88
C VAL A 724 -26.81 -10.20 36.33
N LYS A 725 -25.88 -10.49 37.24
CA LYS A 725 -26.02 -10.25 38.69
C LYS A 725 -24.86 -9.42 39.20
N GLU A 726 -25.10 -8.67 40.26
CA GLU A 726 -24.04 -7.95 40.99
C GLU A 726 -23.56 -8.78 42.16
N GLU A 727 -22.24 -9.05 42.21
CA GLU A 727 -21.59 -9.74 43.31
C GLU A 727 -20.30 -9.01 43.72
N GLY A 728 -20.31 -8.33 44.87
CA GLY A 728 -19.18 -7.52 45.35
C GLY A 728 -18.80 -6.46 44.29
N ASP A 729 -17.53 -6.46 43.88
CA ASP A 729 -16.99 -5.49 42.87
C ASP A 729 -17.21 -5.90 41.41
N TYR A 730 -17.99 -6.96 41.15
CA TYR A 730 -18.17 -7.53 39.85
C TYR A 730 -19.63 -7.58 39.39
N TYR A 731 -19.85 -7.41 38.10
CA TYR A 731 -21.00 -7.98 37.38
C TYR A 731 -20.66 -9.42 37.05
N VAL A 732 -21.51 -10.36 37.44
CA VAL A 732 -21.43 -11.79 37.13
C VAL A 732 -22.44 -12.10 36.02
N ILE A 733 -21.93 -12.47 34.87
CA ILE A 733 -22.70 -12.74 33.65
C ILE A 733 -22.73 -14.24 33.40
N THR A 734 -23.92 -14.81 33.31
CA THR A 734 -24.13 -16.25 33.16
C THR A 734 -25.03 -16.52 31.95
N PRO A 735 -24.93 -17.71 31.34
CA PRO A 735 -25.73 -18.07 30.19
C PRO A 735 -27.22 -18.28 30.55
N LEU A 736 -28.08 -18.09 29.58
CA LEU A 736 -29.44 -18.60 29.57
C LEU A 736 -29.46 -20.08 29.19
N SER A 737 -30.57 -20.78 29.41
CA SER A 737 -30.69 -22.22 29.14
C SER A 737 -30.33 -22.61 27.71
N TYR A 738 -30.65 -21.78 26.72
CA TYR A 738 -30.45 -22.07 25.30
C TYR A 738 -29.02 -21.83 24.80
N ASN A 739 -28.16 -21.12 25.53
CA ASN A 739 -26.78 -20.83 25.18
C ASN A 739 -25.79 -21.23 26.28
N SER A 740 -26.20 -22.06 27.22
CA SER A 740 -25.36 -22.58 28.29
C SER A 740 -24.34 -23.61 27.80
N LEU A 741 -24.59 -24.26 26.66
CA LEU A 741 -23.70 -25.23 26.03
C LEU A 741 -22.98 -24.58 24.84
N ILE A 742 -21.65 -24.59 24.87
CA ILE A 742 -20.82 -24.20 23.73
C ILE A 742 -20.18 -25.46 23.18
N GLY A 743 -20.68 -25.93 22.05
CA GLY A 743 -20.13 -27.11 21.38
C GLY A 743 -18.66 -26.93 21.00
N LYS A 744 -17.92 -28.03 20.89
CA LYS A 744 -16.52 -28.06 20.45
C LYS A 744 -16.32 -27.24 19.17
N GLY A 745 -15.35 -26.30 19.19
CA GLY A 745 -15.01 -25.42 18.05
C GLY A 745 -16.05 -24.36 17.73
N ASN A 746 -17.14 -24.26 18.51
CA ASN A 746 -18.21 -23.30 18.32
C ASN A 746 -18.04 -22.07 19.23
N SER A 747 -18.90 -21.08 19.02
CA SER A 747 -18.91 -19.85 19.81
C SER A 747 -20.34 -19.38 20.09
N ILE A 748 -20.51 -18.58 21.13
CA ILE A 748 -21.76 -17.90 21.46
C ILE A 748 -21.53 -16.39 21.47
N ASN A 749 -22.60 -15.64 21.17
CA ASN A 749 -22.62 -14.18 21.19
C ASN A 749 -23.67 -13.69 22.19
N PHE A 750 -23.34 -12.62 22.90
CA PHE A 750 -24.26 -11.90 23.79
C PHE A 750 -23.78 -10.45 23.95
N GLY A 751 -24.50 -9.63 24.65
CA GLY A 751 -24.01 -8.28 24.89
C GLY A 751 -24.74 -7.54 25.99
N ILE A 752 -24.25 -6.33 26.22
CA ILE A 752 -24.79 -5.40 27.24
C ILE A 752 -24.85 -3.98 26.65
N GLN A 753 -25.69 -3.15 27.28
CA GLN A 753 -25.64 -1.72 27.12
C GLN A 753 -25.38 -1.04 28.47
N GLY A 754 -24.68 0.07 28.42
CA GLY A 754 -24.33 0.84 29.60
C GLY A 754 -24.44 2.35 29.37
N THR A 755 -24.38 3.11 30.44
CA THR A 755 -24.38 4.56 30.44
C THR A 755 -23.10 5.15 30.99
N GLY A 756 -22.73 6.35 30.52
CA GLY A 756 -21.50 7.03 30.90
C GLY A 756 -20.31 6.67 30.00
N SER A 757 -19.11 6.91 30.49
CA SER A 757 -17.86 6.59 29.78
C SER A 757 -17.44 5.15 30.03
N ILE A 758 -16.91 4.50 29.00
CA ILE A 758 -16.30 3.18 29.09
C ILE A 758 -14.86 3.27 28.53
N GLY A 759 -13.93 2.56 29.20
CA GLY A 759 -12.56 2.42 28.68
C GLY A 759 -12.50 1.57 27.40
N SER A 760 -11.36 1.58 26.75
CA SER A 760 -11.13 0.76 25.54
C SER A 760 -10.95 -0.73 25.85
N SER A 761 -10.80 -1.11 27.12
CA SER A 761 -10.64 -2.49 27.59
C SER A 761 -11.37 -2.74 28.89
N LEU A 762 -11.74 -4.00 29.14
CA LEU A 762 -12.44 -4.47 30.33
C LEU A 762 -11.57 -5.47 31.08
N ASN A 763 -11.49 -5.34 32.42
CA ASN A 763 -10.89 -6.38 33.28
C ASN A 763 -11.96 -7.45 33.55
N TYR A 764 -11.71 -8.67 33.10
CA TYR A 764 -12.67 -9.76 33.22
C TYR A 764 -12.04 -11.07 33.66
N ILE A 765 -12.88 -11.96 34.17
CA ILE A 765 -12.56 -13.37 34.49
C ILE A 765 -13.59 -14.22 33.73
N LEU A 766 -13.12 -15.15 32.88
CA LEU A 766 -13.95 -16.13 32.18
C LEU A 766 -13.64 -17.52 32.70
N SER A 767 -14.67 -18.25 33.12
CA SER A 767 -14.55 -19.60 33.70
C SER A 767 -15.62 -20.54 33.16
#